data_56861b810f7689c1dc267d87a6e38d1e
#
_entry.id   56861b810f7689c1dc267d87a6e38d1e
#
_cell.length_a   1.000
_cell.length_b   1.000
_cell.length_c   1.000
_cell.angle_alpha   90.00
_cell.angle_beta   90.00
_cell.angle_gamma   90.00
#
_symmetry.space_group_name_H-M   'P 1'
#
loop_
_entity.id
_entity.type
_entity.pdbx_description
1 polymer ?
#
loop_
_entity_poly.entity_id
_entity_poly.type
_entity_poly.pdbx_seq_one_letter_code
_entity_poly.pdbx_strand_id
1 'polypeptide(L)'
;MNRGSEWRKWDLHIHTPGTAKNDQYGNSGDVWEEYIDALEKTDIAVFGITDYFSIENYYRVKKYQTTGRLQGKTILPNVEMRIMPVTKSGTAINIHAIFDPTLTKQELDREFFSKLTIRCGNDTYGCTRENLIAFGRKLANDATYPEDSAKRKGIEEFIVSFEQLHDTLNNPFFDNRVIVALSGKSNDGLSGLLNADCNSHTLRQQIGRMADVILSSNAKDITYFLGEGVDDNNTVVETYRSLKPCIIGSDAHSMKDVGVFKNGRITWIKADPTFEGLKQILFEPKERVSISETEPDLKYDYNIIDHVILNTANVWSQEIPFNQNLNTIIGGRSTGKSTLLACIAAKIQGVKKSASNEFISRLSENVHVIWRDGQETEDKEIEYFTQNELANIIENEDSDKLFCEILIGTPSKREAYENFKSEEAAKFSSIQLMVASFFEKRRQYSEKLSYVKSLGDKEGINKEIEKLEKQRIAIQQKLTDKKDILDKYQAAETKLAKLKGQNQLQQTELETLRKLQKADFLMQNSLLSFLGLTAEYETLISEKVKRTISESNLRLQEYIKNLIDKADGDVKVLSKQIFDIPNDASYKEGKQILQDNKNLAYLREQVVALSAKRNLINRETAILEQINQERKDIAAKLLNEHLSYLELMNTIASILRIQHDNIILSANYDLRSELENWLNETFSLRSSSMNQLITNIVTQYKKKTKEEIRTGVAELLNKALRGELTFKNGYNMQTFISNMLSNNWFKLKFNVEYENDNLSDMSPGKRSFVVLKLLLDFSDKKCPILIDQPEDNLDNRAIYNELVKYIREKKKERQIILVTHNPNIVVGADSEEVIVANQNGKNAPNAGSIKFQYVTGSLENNSSRIDDVNVPILNRCGIREHVCDILEGGENAFRDRENKYGFFKI
;
A
#
# COMPACT_ATOMS: atom_id res chain seq x y z
N MET A 1 -2.43 -26.87 21.34
CA MET A 1 -3.57 -26.19 20.67
C MET A 1 -3.59 -26.58 19.21
N ASN A 2 -4.75 -26.85 18.64
CA ASN A 2 -4.85 -27.15 17.21
C ASN A 2 -5.08 -25.83 16.46
N ARG A 3 -4.07 -25.42 15.63
CA ARG A 3 -4.12 -24.22 14.75
C ARG A 3 -4.47 -24.57 13.31
N GLY A 4 -5.13 -25.70 13.11
CA GLY A 4 -5.49 -26.18 11.79
C GLY A 4 -4.28 -26.65 10.97
N SER A 5 -4.32 -26.40 9.67
CA SER A 5 -3.29 -26.84 8.71
C SER A 5 -2.06 -25.96 8.80
N GLU A 6 -1.04 -26.43 9.54
CA GLU A 6 0.28 -25.77 9.61
C GLU A 6 1.30 -26.49 8.73
N TRP A 7 2.32 -25.76 8.30
CA TRP A 7 3.46 -26.38 7.63
C TRP A 7 4.20 -27.31 8.56
N ARG A 8 4.30 -28.61 8.22
CA ARG A 8 5.03 -29.62 8.97
C ARG A 8 5.95 -30.40 8.05
N LYS A 9 7.05 -30.90 8.60
CA LYS A 9 7.98 -31.78 7.88
C LYS A 9 7.41 -33.18 7.81
N TRP A 10 7.40 -33.75 6.61
CA TRP A 10 6.93 -35.11 6.34
C TRP A 10 8.02 -35.92 5.68
N ASP A 11 8.25 -37.13 6.17
CA ASP A 11 9.11 -38.13 5.55
C ASP A 11 8.27 -39.34 5.20
N LEU A 12 7.73 -39.32 3.98
CA LEU A 12 6.81 -40.38 3.53
C LEU A 12 7.51 -41.58 2.92
N HIS A 13 8.87 -41.60 2.93
CA HIS A 13 9.67 -42.72 2.40
C HIS A 13 10.88 -42.93 3.28
N ILE A 14 10.71 -43.74 4.31
CA ILE A 14 11.79 -44.17 5.23
C ILE A 14 11.74 -45.66 5.48
N HIS A 15 12.87 -46.35 5.30
CA HIS A 15 12.97 -47.79 5.56
C HIS A 15 13.29 -48.05 7.04
N THR A 16 13.14 -49.29 7.44
CA THR A 16 13.29 -49.75 8.80
C THR A 16 14.44 -50.74 8.93
N PRO A 17 14.96 -51.02 10.12
CA PRO A 17 15.81 -52.18 10.35
C PRO A 17 15.11 -53.47 9.93
N GLY A 18 15.85 -54.34 9.23
CA GLY A 18 15.30 -55.56 8.65
C GLY A 18 14.59 -55.39 7.31
N THR A 19 14.72 -54.20 6.64
CA THR A 19 14.22 -54.00 5.26
C THR A 19 14.85 -55.01 4.28
N ALA A 20 14.11 -55.44 3.26
CA ALA A 20 14.56 -56.52 2.37
C ALA A 20 15.74 -56.14 1.46
N LYS A 21 15.87 -54.86 1.10
CA LYS A 21 16.93 -54.34 0.23
C LYS A 21 17.77 -53.30 0.97
N ASN A 22 19.08 -53.37 0.80
CA ASN A 22 20.04 -52.35 1.25
C ASN A 22 20.00 -52.03 2.75
N ASP A 23 19.69 -53.03 3.60
CA ASP A 23 19.67 -52.86 5.06
C ASP A 23 21.07 -52.59 5.60
N GLN A 24 21.28 -51.38 6.11
CA GLN A 24 22.53 -50.89 6.70
C GLN A 24 22.33 -50.44 8.18
N TYR A 25 21.21 -50.78 8.78
CA TYR A 25 20.95 -50.41 10.18
C TYR A 25 21.78 -51.22 11.20
N GLY A 26 22.31 -52.35 10.75
CA GLY A 26 23.05 -53.25 11.65
C GLY A 26 22.16 -54.34 12.28
N ASN A 27 22.82 -55.21 13.07
CA ASN A 27 22.17 -56.36 13.69
C ASN A 27 22.32 -56.36 15.23
N SER A 28 22.47 -55.18 15.85
CA SER A 28 22.49 -55.12 17.35
C SER A 28 21.15 -55.57 17.91
N GLY A 29 21.18 -56.14 19.13
CA GLY A 29 19.94 -56.54 19.83
C GLY A 29 18.98 -55.33 20.04
N ASP A 30 19.54 -54.12 20.13
CA ASP A 30 18.84 -52.88 20.42
C ASP A 30 18.54 -51.99 19.20
N VAL A 31 18.80 -52.50 17.98
CA VAL A 31 18.68 -51.73 16.73
C VAL A 31 17.30 -51.07 16.53
N TRP A 32 16.25 -51.72 17.01
CA TRP A 32 14.89 -51.16 16.93
C TRP A 32 14.64 -50.04 17.94
N GLU A 33 15.17 -50.14 19.14
CA GLU A 33 15.12 -49.08 20.14
C GLU A 33 15.89 -47.84 19.62
N GLU A 34 17.10 -48.06 19.11
CA GLU A 34 17.93 -47.03 18.49
C GLU A 34 17.20 -46.34 17.32
N TYR A 35 16.50 -47.13 16.51
CA TYR A 35 15.72 -46.61 15.38
C TYR A 35 14.55 -45.74 15.88
N ILE A 36 13.79 -46.21 16.85
CA ILE A 36 12.67 -45.42 17.42
C ILE A 36 13.19 -44.14 18.07
N ASP A 37 14.30 -44.21 18.80
CA ASP A 37 14.96 -43.03 19.38
C ASP A 37 15.41 -42.05 18.31
N ALA A 38 15.89 -42.53 17.16
CA ALA A 38 16.28 -41.68 16.04
C ALA A 38 15.08 -40.96 15.41
N LEU A 39 13.94 -41.65 15.25
CA LEU A 39 12.70 -41.03 14.77
C LEU A 39 12.18 -39.94 15.74
N GLU A 40 12.18 -40.23 17.03
CA GLU A 40 11.72 -39.30 18.06
C GLU A 40 12.55 -38.02 18.15
N LYS A 41 13.85 -38.11 17.88
CA LYS A 41 14.79 -36.96 17.91
C LYS A 41 14.59 -35.97 16.74
N THR A 42 13.92 -36.40 15.66
CA THR A 42 13.66 -35.52 14.53
C THR A 42 12.50 -34.57 14.82
N ASP A 43 12.39 -33.49 14.06
CA ASP A 43 11.22 -32.59 14.05
C ASP A 43 10.19 -32.95 12.96
N ILE A 44 10.31 -34.16 12.36
CA ILE A 44 9.37 -34.68 11.37
C ILE A 44 8.07 -35.08 12.06
N ALA A 45 6.94 -34.60 11.53
CA ALA A 45 5.62 -34.85 12.11
C ALA A 45 5.00 -36.19 11.65
N VAL A 46 5.29 -36.59 10.40
CA VAL A 46 4.69 -37.78 9.81
C VAL A 46 5.74 -38.63 9.11
N PHE A 47 5.72 -39.95 9.35
CA PHE A 47 6.58 -40.93 8.70
C PHE A 47 5.76 -41.92 7.88
N GLY A 48 6.11 -42.09 6.61
CA GLY A 48 5.67 -43.21 5.79
C GLY A 48 6.61 -44.39 5.98
N ILE A 49 6.29 -45.30 6.92
CA ILE A 49 7.11 -46.48 7.21
C ILE A 49 7.06 -47.42 6.04
N THR A 50 8.17 -47.51 5.33
CA THR A 50 8.28 -48.14 4.03
C THR A 50 8.87 -49.55 4.11
N ASP A 51 8.17 -50.52 3.55
CA ASP A 51 8.66 -51.88 3.32
C ASP A 51 8.51 -52.29 1.85
N TYR A 52 9.38 -53.16 1.38
CA TYR A 52 9.27 -53.78 0.05
C TYR A 52 8.21 -54.88 0.08
N PHE A 53 7.11 -54.75 -0.66
CA PHE A 53 6.04 -55.75 -0.77
C PHE A 53 5.52 -56.31 0.56
N SER A 54 5.57 -55.50 1.62
CA SER A 54 5.24 -55.87 2.99
C SER A 54 4.85 -54.68 3.82
N ILE A 55 4.16 -54.87 4.94
CA ILE A 55 3.85 -53.90 5.97
C ILE A 55 4.20 -54.43 7.36
N GLU A 56 4.97 -55.49 7.47
CA GLU A 56 5.26 -56.14 8.74
C GLU A 56 5.98 -55.16 9.71
N ASN A 57 6.98 -54.45 9.19
CA ASN A 57 7.75 -53.52 9.99
C ASN A 57 6.92 -52.26 10.37
N TYR A 58 5.98 -51.81 9.54
CA TYR A 58 5.03 -50.79 9.95
C TYR A 58 4.29 -51.21 11.23
N TYR A 59 3.74 -52.43 11.28
CA TYR A 59 3.04 -52.90 12.50
C TYR A 59 3.96 -53.06 13.69
N ARG A 60 5.25 -53.33 13.46
CA ARG A 60 6.24 -53.34 14.51
C ARG A 60 6.48 -51.93 15.09
N VAL A 61 6.62 -50.90 14.27
CA VAL A 61 6.71 -49.48 14.70
C VAL A 61 5.39 -49.08 15.39
N LYS A 62 4.23 -49.46 14.85
CA LYS A 62 2.92 -49.16 15.44
C LYS A 62 2.80 -49.76 16.87
N LYS A 63 3.41 -50.91 17.13
CA LYS A 63 3.43 -51.50 18.48
C LYS A 63 4.22 -50.57 19.45
N TYR A 64 5.32 -50.00 19.07
CA TYR A 64 6.03 -48.99 19.88
C TYR A 64 5.12 -47.78 20.16
N GLN A 65 4.39 -47.30 19.20
CA GLN A 65 3.46 -46.19 19.40
C GLN A 65 2.36 -46.55 20.41
N THR A 66 1.79 -47.77 20.37
CA THR A 66 0.80 -48.21 21.37
C THR A 66 1.36 -48.35 22.77
N THR A 67 2.69 -48.47 22.97
CA THR A 67 3.36 -48.50 24.28
C THR A 67 3.79 -47.13 24.76
N GLY A 68 3.40 -46.04 24.08
CA GLY A 68 3.64 -44.67 24.48
C GLY A 68 4.92 -44.01 23.91
N ARG A 69 5.59 -44.68 22.93
CA ARG A 69 6.69 -44.09 22.16
C ARG A 69 6.12 -43.28 20.97
N LEU A 70 6.95 -42.52 20.31
CA LEU A 70 6.58 -41.67 19.12
C LEU A 70 5.39 -40.74 19.39
N GLN A 71 5.31 -40.18 20.59
CA GLN A 71 4.23 -39.23 20.93
C GLN A 71 4.31 -37.99 20.05
N GLY A 72 3.16 -37.57 19.50
CA GLY A 72 3.08 -36.43 18.58
C GLY A 72 3.58 -36.73 17.16
N LYS A 73 3.98 -37.97 16.86
CA LYS A 73 4.36 -38.42 15.51
C LYS A 73 3.25 -39.28 14.91
N THR A 74 2.94 -39.06 13.65
CA THR A 74 2.04 -39.94 12.91
C THR A 74 2.85 -40.91 12.05
N ILE A 75 2.44 -42.15 12.01
CA ILE A 75 3.02 -43.19 11.14
C ILE A 75 1.99 -43.70 10.15
N LEU A 76 2.37 -43.75 8.88
CA LEU A 76 1.53 -44.24 7.78
C LEU A 76 2.17 -45.49 7.17
N PRO A 77 1.36 -46.55 6.82
CA PRO A 77 1.89 -47.73 6.15
C PRO A 77 2.18 -47.39 4.69
N ASN A 78 3.41 -47.59 4.25
CA ASN A 78 3.88 -47.36 2.89
C ASN A 78 4.48 -48.63 2.33
N VAL A 79 3.97 -49.11 1.19
CA VAL A 79 4.44 -50.32 0.49
C VAL A 79 5.17 -49.89 -0.78
N GLU A 80 6.47 -50.11 -0.83
CA GLU A 80 7.27 -49.92 -2.03
C GLU A 80 7.23 -51.18 -2.91
N MET A 81 7.00 -51.00 -4.21
CA MET A 81 6.83 -52.04 -5.17
C MET A 81 7.64 -51.77 -6.45
N ARG A 82 7.93 -52.85 -7.15
CA ARG A 82 8.52 -52.81 -8.51
C ARG A 82 7.45 -53.31 -9.47
N ILE A 83 7.14 -52.55 -10.50
CA ILE A 83 6.15 -52.93 -11.50
C ILE A 83 6.70 -52.91 -12.92
N MET A 84 6.16 -53.76 -13.77
CA MET A 84 6.36 -53.71 -15.20
C MET A 84 5.54 -52.59 -15.82
N PRO A 85 6.00 -51.94 -16.93
CA PRO A 85 7.15 -52.30 -17.74
C PRO A 85 8.49 -51.84 -17.12
N VAL A 86 9.57 -52.28 -17.67
CA VAL A 86 10.90 -51.78 -17.33
C VAL A 86 11.20 -50.49 -18.08
N THR A 87 11.98 -49.63 -17.46
CA THR A 87 12.49 -48.40 -18.06
C THR A 87 13.57 -48.72 -19.12
N LYS A 88 14.02 -47.71 -19.85
CA LYS A 88 15.14 -47.89 -20.81
C LYS A 88 16.42 -48.46 -20.18
N SER A 89 16.65 -48.24 -18.91
CA SER A 89 17.78 -48.80 -18.15
C SER A 89 17.57 -50.28 -17.78
N GLY A 90 16.43 -50.87 -18.16
CA GLY A 90 16.10 -52.25 -17.82
C GLY A 90 15.62 -52.42 -16.37
N THR A 91 15.35 -51.37 -15.66
CA THR A 91 14.90 -51.38 -14.26
C THR A 91 13.37 -51.27 -14.18
N ALA A 92 12.73 -52.08 -13.35
CA ALA A 92 11.30 -51.99 -13.08
C ALA A 92 10.93 -50.68 -12.41
N ILE A 93 9.72 -50.17 -12.68
CA ILE A 93 9.25 -48.89 -12.18
C ILE A 93 9.00 -48.98 -10.67
N ASN A 94 9.50 -47.96 -9.94
CA ASN A 94 9.30 -47.83 -8.51
C ASN A 94 8.00 -47.07 -8.23
N ILE A 95 7.09 -47.72 -7.46
CA ILE A 95 5.81 -47.18 -7.09
C ILE A 95 5.50 -47.51 -5.62
N HIS A 96 4.83 -46.59 -4.95
CA HIS A 96 4.46 -46.75 -3.55
C HIS A 96 2.95 -46.70 -3.40
N ALA A 97 2.42 -47.49 -2.48
CA ALA A 97 1.03 -47.39 -2.00
C ALA A 97 1.06 -47.02 -0.51
N ILE A 98 0.60 -45.81 -0.20
CA ILE A 98 0.48 -45.27 1.16
C ILE A 98 -0.97 -45.48 1.60
N PHE A 99 -1.19 -46.34 2.56
CA PHE A 99 -2.53 -46.76 2.99
C PHE A 99 -3.02 -45.96 4.18
N ASP A 100 -4.35 -45.91 4.32
CA ASP A 100 -5.04 -45.42 5.50
C ASP A 100 -4.62 -46.28 6.72
N PRO A 101 -4.09 -45.70 7.81
CA PRO A 101 -3.63 -46.43 9.00
C PRO A 101 -4.77 -47.13 9.76
N THR A 102 -6.04 -46.87 9.42
CA THR A 102 -7.21 -47.59 9.97
C THR A 102 -7.36 -48.96 9.37
N LEU A 103 -6.77 -49.24 8.18
CA LEU A 103 -6.77 -50.56 7.57
C LEU A 103 -5.99 -51.55 8.45
N THR A 104 -6.60 -52.70 8.70
CA THR A 104 -5.97 -53.78 9.45
C THR A 104 -5.02 -54.60 8.59
N LYS A 105 -4.07 -55.30 9.22
CA LYS A 105 -3.16 -56.18 8.50
C LYS A 105 -3.93 -57.26 7.73
N GLN A 106 -4.97 -57.85 8.34
CA GLN A 106 -5.78 -58.88 7.73
C GLN A 106 -6.54 -58.40 6.49
N GLU A 107 -7.06 -57.17 6.52
CA GLU A 107 -7.70 -56.55 5.35
C GLU A 107 -6.70 -56.34 4.23
N LEU A 108 -5.50 -55.81 4.49
CA LEU A 108 -4.47 -55.62 3.48
C LEU A 108 -3.90 -56.94 2.96
N ASP A 109 -3.76 -57.95 3.79
CA ASP A 109 -3.35 -59.30 3.34
C ASP A 109 -4.40 -59.88 2.38
N ARG A 110 -5.71 -59.71 2.65
CA ARG A 110 -6.80 -60.28 1.85
C ARG A 110 -7.07 -59.48 0.58
N GLU A 111 -7.14 -58.14 0.68
CA GLU A 111 -7.64 -57.31 -0.43
C GLU A 111 -6.50 -56.76 -1.30
N PHE A 112 -5.27 -56.74 -0.80
CA PHE A 112 -4.11 -56.22 -1.52
C PHE A 112 -3.07 -57.27 -1.79
N PHE A 113 -2.33 -57.78 -0.78
CA PHE A 113 -1.16 -58.60 -0.97
C PHE A 113 -1.49 -59.95 -1.65
N SER A 114 -2.61 -60.61 -1.30
CA SER A 114 -3.04 -61.87 -1.91
C SER A 114 -3.39 -61.72 -3.39
N LYS A 115 -3.73 -60.49 -3.86
CA LYS A 115 -4.08 -60.22 -5.26
C LYS A 115 -2.89 -59.98 -6.16
N LEU A 116 -1.76 -59.59 -5.57
CA LEU A 116 -0.51 -59.39 -6.31
C LEU A 116 0.21 -60.72 -6.47
N THR A 117 0.47 -61.14 -7.72
CA THR A 117 1.04 -62.45 -8.00
C THR A 117 2.15 -62.37 -9.03
N ILE A 118 3.15 -63.28 -8.92
CA ILE A 118 4.20 -63.45 -9.91
C ILE A 118 4.21 -64.94 -10.39
N ARG A 119 4.49 -65.14 -11.66
CA ARG A 119 4.61 -66.47 -12.25
C ARG A 119 6.07 -66.85 -12.44
N CYS A 120 6.45 -68.02 -11.91
CA CYS A 120 7.80 -68.55 -12.06
C CYS A 120 7.70 -70.03 -12.56
N GLY A 121 8.00 -70.24 -13.85
CA GLY A 121 7.77 -71.47 -14.50
C GLY A 121 6.24 -71.82 -14.57
N ASN A 122 5.86 -72.97 -14.00
CA ASN A 122 4.47 -73.40 -13.95
C ASN A 122 3.77 -72.97 -12.67
N ASP A 123 4.49 -72.44 -11.71
CA ASP A 123 3.98 -72.01 -10.38
C ASP A 123 3.64 -70.55 -10.34
N THR A 124 2.59 -70.23 -9.55
CA THR A 124 2.19 -68.87 -9.27
C THR A 124 2.34 -68.57 -7.78
N TYR A 125 3.01 -67.45 -7.44
CA TYR A 125 3.26 -67.06 -6.06
C TYR A 125 2.60 -65.72 -5.80
N GLY A 126 1.81 -65.66 -4.69
CA GLY A 126 1.24 -64.42 -4.22
C GLY A 126 2.22 -63.59 -3.39
N CYS A 127 1.88 -62.33 -3.13
CA CYS A 127 2.71 -61.42 -2.29
C CYS A 127 2.39 -61.60 -0.79
N THR A 128 2.17 -62.84 -0.33
CA THR A 128 2.05 -63.12 1.11
C THR A 128 3.36 -63.69 1.65
N ARG A 129 3.56 -63.60 2.97
CA ARG A 129 4.84 -64.06 3.61
C ARG A 129 5.19 -65.47 3.18
N GLU A 130 4.25 -66.41 3.26
CA GLU A 130 4.45 -67.85 2.97
C GLU A 130 4.81 -68.01 1.50
N ASN A 131 4.09 -67.34 0.60
CA ASN A 131 4.36 -67.41 -0.85
C ASN A 131 5.72 -66.79 -1.22
N LEU A 132 6.09 -65.65 -0.59
CA LEU A 132 7.40 -65.01 -0.82
C LEU A 132 8.56 -65.91 -0.36
N ILE A 133 8.41 -66.63 0.76
CA ILE A 133 9.37 -67.62 1.21
C ILE A 133 9.46 -68.80 0.21
N ALA A 134 8.30 -69.34 -0.22
CA ALA A 134 8.25 -70.42 -1.18
C ALA A 134 8.90 -69.98 -2.53
N PHE A 135 8.61 -68.78 -3.01
CA PHE A 135 9.20 -68.20 -4.21
C PHE A 135 10.73 -68.04 -4.08
N GLY A 136 11.21 -67.54 -2.93
CA GLY A 136 12.65 -67.40 -2.70
C GLY A 136 13.38 -68.76 -2.61
N ARG A 137 12.77 -69.76 -2.01
CA ARG A 137 13.26 -71.11 -2.03
C ARG A 137 13.33 -71.69 -3.42
N LYS A 138 12.32 -71.43 -4.25
CA LYS A 138 12.30 -71.84 -5.68
C LYS A 138 13.43 -71.15 -6.44
N LEU A 139 13.65 -69.88 -6.24
CA LEU A 139 14.75 -69.11 -6.87
C LEU A 139 16.12 -69.54 -6.37
N ALA A 140 16.24 -69.97 -5.13
CA ALA A 140 17.47 -70.53 -4.59
C ALA A 140 17.75 -71.99 -5.06
N ASN A 141 16.76 -72.64 -5.65
CA ASN A 141 16.75 -74.04 -5.94
C ASN A 141 17.08 -74.89 -4.73
N ASP A 142 16.68 -74.47 -3.54
CA ASP A 142 16.93 -75.12 -2.24
C ASP A 142 15.67 -75.04 -1.34
N ALA A 143 14.99 -76.13 -1.10
CA ALA A 143 13.81 -76.21 -0.26
C ALA A 143 14.09 -75.93 1.24
N THR A 144 15.37 -76.06 1.68
CA THR A 144 15.82 -75.84 3.06
C THR A 144 16.39 -74.45 3.29
N TYR A 145 16.38 -73.60 2.22
CA TYR A 145 16.92 -72.25 2.34
C TYR A 145 16.25 -71.47 3.52
N PRO A 146 17.05 -70.85 4.37
CA PRO A 146 16.53 -70.20 5.58
C PRO A 146 15.40 -69.22 5.31
N GLU A 147 14.35 -69.20 6.12
CA GLU A 147 13.12 -68.48 5.91
C GLU A 147 13.35 -66.98 5.64
N ASP A 148 14.17 -66.32 6.44
CA ASP A 148 14.42 -64.87 6.28
C ASP A 148 15.20 -64.57 5.00
N SER A 149 16.17 -65.41 4.69
CA SER A 149 16.93 -65.31 3.42
C SER A 149 16.05 -65.62 2.24
N ALA A 150 15.18 -66.61 2.32
CA ALA A 150 14.22 -66.95 1.31
C ALA A 150 13.21 -65.84 1.07
N LYS A 151 12.64 -65.33 2.14
CA LYS A 151 11.72 -64.17 2.05
C LYS A 151 12.39 -62.99 1.37
N ARG A 152 13.60 -62.64 1.82
CA ARG A 152 14.38 -61.52 1.22
C ARG A 152 14.60 -61.75 -0.26
N LYS A 153 15.12 -62.90 -0.67
CA LYS A 153 15.32 -63.27 -2.08
C LYS A 153 14.02 -63.26 -2.89
N GLY A 154 12.90 -63.73 -2.30
CA GLY A 154 11.58 -63.67 -2.90
C GLY A 154 11.12 -62.23 -3.16
N ILE A 155 11.27 -61.32 -2.19
CA ILE A 155 10.94 -59.88 -2.33
C ILE A 155 11.83 -59.19 -3.36
N GLU A 156 13.14 -59.51 -3.39
CA GLU A 156 14.09 -58.87 -4.32
C GLU A 156 13.72 -59.10 -5.79
N GLU A 157 13.17 -60.25 -6.11
CA GLU A 157 12.80 -60.68 -7.45
C GLU A 157 11.31 -60.55 -7.76
N PHE A 158 10.48 -60.14 -6.78
CA PHE A 158 9.02 -59.95 -6.96
C PHE A 158 8.75 -58.71 -7.79
N ILE A 159 8.11 -58.85 -8.92
CA ILE A 159 7.71 -57.76 -9.81
C ILE A 159 6.28 -58.03 -10.25
N VAL A 160 5.44 -56.99 -10.18
CA VAL A 160 4.00 -57.02 -10.50
C VAL A 160 3.74 -56.35 -11.84
N SER A 161 2.75 -56.81 -12.62
CA SER A 161 2.34 -56.09 -13.80
C SER A 161 1.58 -54.81 -13.41
N PHE A 162 1.61 -53.78 -14.25
CA PHE A 162 0.87 -52.56 -14.06
C PHE A 162 -0.66 -52.86 -13.96
N GLU A 163 -1.17 -53.70 -14.86
CA GLU A 163 -2.58 -54.07 -14.94
C GLU A 163 -3.06 -54.70 -13.63
N GLN A 164 -2.28 -55.62 -13.08
CA GLN A 164 -2.63 -56.30 -11.83
C GLN A 164 -2.68 -55.33 -10.63
N LEU A 165 -1.72 -54.44 -10.53
CA LEU A 165 -1.72 -53.43 -9.49
C LEU A 165 -2.90 -52.45 -9.66
N HIS A 166 -3.12 -51.98 -10.88
CA HIS A 166 -4.22 -51.07 -11.22
C HIS A 166 -5.57 -51.67 -10.86
N ASP A 167 -5.84 -52.94 -11.28
CA ASP A 167 -7.10 -53.60 -10.99
C ASP A 167 -7.28 -53.86 -9.47
N THR A 168 -6.22 -54.14 -8.75
CA THR A 168 -6.25 -54.33 -7.30
C THR A 168 -6.59 -53.02 -6.59
N LEU A 169 -6.01 -51.89 -6.97
CA LEU A 169 -6.22 -50.61 -6.34
C LEU A 169 -7.54 -49.91 -6.76
N ASN A 170 -8.07 -50.26 -7.94
CA ASN A 170 -9.40 -49.78 -8.37
C ASN A 170 -10.57 -50.54 -7.69
N ASN A 171 -10.31 -51.46 -6.79
CA ASN A 171 -11.36 -52.08 -5.98
C ASN A 171 -12.01 -50.99 -5.09
N PRO A 172 -13.36 -50.90 -5.05
CA PRO A 172 -14.06 -49.90 -4.18
C PRO A 172 -13.68 -49.98 -2.70
N PHE A 173 -13.07 -51.08 -2.25
CA PHE A 173 -12.52 -51.22 -0.90
C PHE A 173 -11.42 -50.16 -0.61
N PHE A 174 -10.66 -49.75 -1.64
CA PHE A 174 -9.56 -48.79 -1.51
C PHE A 174 -9.97 -47.34 -1.84
N ASP A 175 -11.23 -47.11 -2.19
CA ASP A 175 -11.71 -45.75 -2.49
C ASP A 175 -11.40 -44.79 -1.31
N ASN A 176 -10.65 -43.74 -1.56
CA ASN A 176 -10.20 -42.75 -0.57
C ASN A 176 -9.33 -43.30 0.60
N ARG A 177 -8.82 -44.53 0.50
CA ARG A 177 -8.06 -45.24 1.55
C ARG A 177 -6.64 -45.58 1.13
N VAL A 178 -6.19 -45.14 -0.06
CA VAL A 178 -4.83 -45.33 -0.56
C VAL A 178 -4.42 -44.10 -1.36
N ILE A 179 -3.13 -43.72 -1.26
CA ILE A 179 -2.47 -42.71 -2.09
C ILE A 179 -1.31 -43.40 -2.80
N VAL A 180 -1.29 -43.28 -4.11
CA VAL A 180 -0.27 -43.88 -4.97
C VAL A 180 0.81 -42.85 -5.30
N ALA A 181 2.06 -43.14 -4.91
CA ALA A 181 3.20 -42.29 -5.24
C ALA A 181 4.13 -42.96 -6.22
N LEU A 182 4.51 -42.27 -7.28
CA LEU A 182 5.28 -42.81 -8.42
C LEU A 182 6.63 -42.12 -8.52
N SER A 183 7.72 -42.89 -8.70
CA SER A 183 9.04 -42.32 -8.97
C SER A 183 9.03 -41.47 -10.24
N GLY A 184 9.52 -40.23 -10.17
CA GLY A 184 9.74 -39.36 -11.32
C GLY A 184 11.08 -39.58 -12.03
N LYS A 185 11.99 -40.39 -11.45
CA LYS A 185 13.37 -40.59 -11.92
C LYS A 185 13.44 -41.23 -13.32
N SER A 186 14.58 -41.02 -13.99
CA SER A 186 14.81 -41.57 -15.33
C SER A 186 15.26 -43.05 -15.34
N ASN A 187 15.81 -43.58 -14.23
CA ASN A 187 16.26 -44.95 -14.11
C ASN A 187 15.15 -45.92 -13.71
N ASP A 188 14.30 -45.54 -12.79
CA ASP A 188 13.26 -46.39 -12.18
C ASP A 188 11.89 -45.70 -12.04
N GLY A 189 11.61 -44.72 -12.86
CA GLY A 189 10.40 -43.94 -12.79
C GLY A 189 9.80 -43.51 -14.11
N LEU A 190 8.80 -42.61 -14.04
CA LEU A 190 7.99 -42.19 -15.18
C LEU A 190 8.82 -41.55 -16.30
N SER A 191 9.89 -40.81 -15.97
CA SER A 191 10.78 -40.18 -16.94
C SER A 191 11.62 -41.23 -17.71
N GLY A 192 11.84 -42.42 -17.15
CA GLY A 192 12.49 -43.53 -17.83
C GLY A 192 11.70 -44.21 -18.96
N LEU A 193 10.40 -43.92 -19.02
CA LEU A 193 9.48 -44.38 -20.08
C LEU A 193 9.40 -43.39 -21.27
N LEU A 194 10.11 -42.29 -21.24
CA LEU A 194 10.16 -41.33 -22.34
C LEU A 194 10.85 -41.90 -23.58
N ASN A 195 10.21 -41.77 -24.75
CA ASN A 195 10.79 -42.09 -26.07
C ASN A 195 10.99 -43.59 -26.42
N ALA A 196 10.22 -44.50 -25.87
CA ALA A 196 9.99 -45.79 -26.48
C ALA A 196 8.73 -45.72 -27.35
N ASP A 197 8.44 -46.72 -28.20
CA ASP A 197 7.39 -46.75 -29.21
C ASP A 197 6.01 -46.17 -28.80
N CYS A 198 5.10 -45.93 -29.76
CA CYS A 198 3.74 -45.39 -29.51
C CYS A 198 2.96 -46.05 -28.36
N ASN A 199 3.14 -47.31 -28.15
CA ASN A 199 2.54 -48.07 -27.04
C ASN A 199 3.07 -47.66 -25.68
N SER A 200 4.36 -47.22 -25.59
CA SER A 200 4.94 -46.78 -24.33
C SER A 200 4.47 -45.38 -23.92
N HIS A 201 4.08 -44.54 -24.87
CA HIS A 201 3.48 -43.23 -24.55
C HIS A 201 2.11 -43.37 -23.87
N THR A 202 1.24 -44.22 -24.42
CA THR A 202 -0.08 -44.52 -23.84
C THR A 202 0.05 -45.19 -22.47
N LEU A 203 0.96 -46.15 -22.32
CA LEU A 203 1.20 -46.82 -21.05
C LEU A 203 1.80 -45.85 -19.99
N ARG A 204 2.68 -44.95 -20.40
CA ARG A 204 3.22 -43.90 -19.53
C ARG A 204 2.10 -42.99 -19.01
N GLN A 205 1.17 -42.60 -19.88
CA GLN A 205 0.01 -41.81 -19.44
C GLN A 205 -0.88 -42.61 -18.48
N GLN A 206 -1.14 -43.87 -18.72
CA GLN A 206 -1.95 -44.73 -17.84
C GLN A 206 -1.31 -44.88 -16.46
N ILE A 207 0.02 -45.16 -16.40
CA ILE A 207 0.76 -45.25 -15.15
C ILE A 207 0.73 -43.89 -14.40
N GLY A 208 0.92 -42.79 -15.12
CA GLY A 208 0.83 -41.46 -14.55
C GLY A 208 -0.57 -41.08 -14.07
N ARG A 209 -1.62 -41.58 -14.72
CA ARG A 209 -3.03 -41.40 -14.27
C ARG A 209 -3.37 -42.17 -13.01
N MET A 210 -2.75 -43.32 -12.78
CA MET A 210 -2.89 -44.09 -11.56
C MET A 210 -2.22 -43.42 -10.36
N ALA A 211 -1.12 -42.70 -10.59
CA ALA A 211 -0.38 -42.03 -9.52
C ALA A 211 -1.14 -40.78 -9.04
N ASP A 212 -1.18 -40.59 -7.73
CA ASP A 212 -1.70 -39.37 -7.06
C ASP A 212 -0.58 -38.37 -6.84
N VAL A 213 0.64 -38.82 -6.56
CA VAL A 213 1.81 -38.07 -6.13
C VAL A 213 3.05 -38.51 -6.93
N ILE A 214 3.98 -37.61 -7.18
CA ILE A 214 5.26 -37.90 -7.84
C ILE A 214 6.40 -37.79 -6.83
N LEU A 215 7.23 -38.83 -6.75
CA LEU A 215 8.47 -38.84 -5.95
C LEU A 215 9.60 -38.17 -6.73
N SER A 216 9.72 -36.85 -6.62
CA SER A 216 10.76 -36.06 -7.28
C SER A 216 11.07 -34.76 -6.56
N SER A 217 12.36 -34.39 -6.44
CA SER A 217 12.84 -33.09 -6.02
C SER A 217 13.31 -32.22 -7.18
N ASN A 218 13.18 -32.70 -8.40
CA ASN A 218 13.60 -31.95 -9.58
C ASN A 218 12.65 -30.78 -9.84
N ALA A 219 13.17 -29.57 -9.91
CA ALA A 219 12.37 -28.37 -10.14
C ALA A 219 11.57 -28.43 -11.45
N LYS A 220 12.10 -29.10 -12.50
CA LYS A 220 11.38 -29.26 -13.78
C LYS A 220 10.17 -30.20 -13.64
N ASP A 221 10.30 -31.25 -12.85
CA ASP A 221 9.16 -32.15 -12.59
C ASP A 221 8.10 -31.43 -11.76
N ILE A 222 8.51 -30.69 -10.72
CA ILE A 222 7.60 -29.91 -9.87
C ILE A 222 6.78 -28.93 -10.72
N THR A 223 7.45 -28.08 -11.52
CA THR A 223 6.78 -27.12 -12.39
C THR A 223 5.91 -27.79 -13.45
N TYR A 224 6.37 -28.89 -14.03
CA TYR A 224 5.60 -29.62 -15.03
C TYR A 224 4.30 -30.21 -14.47
N PHE A 225 4.38 -30.94 -13.36
CA PHE A 225 3.20 -31.61 -12.78
C PHE A 225 2.23 -30.64 -12.10
N LEU A 226 2.67 -29.42 -11.79
CA LEU A 226 1.81 -28.33 -11.34
C LEU A 226 1.24 -27.47 -12.48
N GLY A 227 1.52 -27.84 -13.77
CA GLY A 227 1.03 -27.11 -14.93
C GLY A 227 1.61 -25.70 -15.09
N GLU A 228 2.84 -25.51 -14.58
CA GLU A 228 3.58 -24.24 -14.65
C GLU A 228 4.81 -24.34 -15.58
N GLY A 229 4.94 -25.50 -16.27
CA GLY A 229 6.04 -25.82 -17.15
C GLY A 229 5.72 -25.58 -18.62
N VAL A 230 6.13 -26.56 -19.46
CA VAL A 230 5.86 -26.56 -20.91
C VAL A 230 4.36 -26.74 -21.20
N ASP A 231 3.68 -27.57 -20.41
CA ASP A 231 2.26 -27.81 -20.47
C ASP A 231 1.55 -27.00 -19.38
N ASP A 232 0.41 -26.41 -19.72
CA ASP A 232 -0.43 -25.67 -18.80
C ASP A 232 -1.28 -26.60 -17.90
N ASN A 233 -1.99 -26.04 -16.93
CA ASN A 233 -2.87 -26.78 -16.02
C ASN A 233 -3.83 -27.69 -16.76
N ASN A 234 -4.49 -27.21 -17.82
CA ASN A 234 -5.50 -27.96 -18.54
C ASN A 234 -4.88 -29.16 -19.24
N THR A 235 -3.76 -28.99 -19.91
CA THR A 235 -3.02 -30.06 -20.61
C THR A 235 -2.55 -31.15 -19.64
N VAL A 236 -2.04 -30.77 -18.45
CA VAL A 236 -1.60 -31.72 -17.43
C VAL A 236 -2.80 -32.48 -16.87
N VAL A 237 -3.93 -31.83 -16.59
CA VAL A 237 -5.17 -32.46 -16.10
C VAL A 237 -5.75 -33.41 -17.15
N GLU A 238 -5.79 -33.04 -18.43
CA GLU A 238 -6.23 -33.92 -19.52
C GLU A 238 -5.35 -35.16 -19.65
N THR A 239 -4.03 -34.98 -19.50
CA THR A 239 -3.05 -36.06 -19.62
C THR A 239 -3.08 -37.00 -18.43
N TYR A 240 -3.11 -36.49 -17.20
CA TYR A 240 -2.91 -37.26 -15.96
C TYR A 240 -4.12 -37.23 -15.00
N ARG A 241 -5.26 -36.67 -15.36
CA ARG A 241 -6.51 -36.52 -14.59
C ARG A 241 -6.48 -35.44 -13.51
N SER A 242 -5.30 -35.05 -13.00
CA SER A 242 -5.14 -34.01 -11.98
C SER A 242 -3.73 -33.43 -12.07
N LEU A 243 -3.53 -32.27 -11.47
CA LEU A 243 -2.20 -31.82 -11.10
C LEU A 243 -1.61 -32.78 -10.07
N LYS A 244 -0.28 -32.99 -10.07
CA LYS A 244 0.37 -33.96 -9.17
C LYS A 244 1.33 -33.23 -8.24
N PRO A 245 1.13 -33.28 -6.91
CA PRO A 245 2.12 -32.79 -5.98
C PRO A 245 3.40 -33.64 -6.09
N CYS A 246 4.55 -33.00 -5.95
CA CYS A 246 5.83 -33.67 -5.84
C CYS A 246 6.27 -33.74 -4.38
N ILE A 247 6.73 -34.90 -3.94
CA ILE A 247 7.26 -35.11 -2.58
C ILE A 247 8.59 -35.86 -2.64
N ILE A 248 9.36 -35.81 -1.54
CA ILE A 248 10.55 -36.62 -1.32
C ILE A 248 10.54 -37.18 0.08
N GLY A 249 11.20 -38.29 0.27
CA GLY A 249 11.56 -38.82 1.59
C GLY A 249 13.06 -38.91 1.76
N SER A 250 13.51 -39.26 2.96
CA SER A 250 14.92 -39.48 3.27
C SER A 250 15.49 -40.70 2.52
N ASP A 251 14.63 -41.68 2.22
CA ASP A 251 15.03 -42.99 1.67
C ASP A 251 16.12 -43.64 2.54
N ALA A 252 16.00 -43.43 3.87
CA ALA A 252 16.98 -43.83 4.86
C ALA A 252 17.06 -45.38 4.97
N HIS A 253 18.26 -45.91 4.86
CA HIS A 253 18.58 -47.33 5.01
C HIS A 253 19.59 -47.58 6.15
N SER A 254 20.01 -46.53 6.86
CA SER A 254 20.93 -46.60 8.01
C SER A 254 20.54 -45.58 9.08
N MET A 255 21.00 -45.77 10.32
CA MET A 255 20.72 -44.90 11.48
C MET A 255 21.13 -43.43 11.21
N LYS A 256 22.26 -43.22 10.53
CA LYS A 256 22.80 -41.89 10.21
C LYS A 256 21.98 -41.14 9.17
N ASP A 257 21.16 -41.86 8.39
CA ASP A 257 20.36 -41.25 7.32
C ASP A 257 18.93 -40.91 7.76
N VAL A 258 18.52 -41.35 8.97
CA VAL A 258 17.20 -41.04 9.53
C VAL A 258 17.03 -39.53 9.67
N GLY A 259 16.02 -38.95 9.02
CA GLY A 259 15.74 -37.53 9.01
C GLY A 259 16.71 -36.67 8.20
N VAL A 260 17.62 -37.30 7.43
CA VAL A 260 18.60 -36.63 6.57
C VAL A 260 18.15 -36.67 5.12
N PHE A 261 17.93 -35.51 4.53
CA PHE A 261 17.43 -35.37 3.17
C PHE A 261 18.56 -34.92 2.22
N LYS A 262 18.53 -35.40 1.00
CA LYS A 262 19.51 -35.00 -0.01
C LYS A 262 19.44 -33.51 -0.26
N ASN A 263 20.57 -32.82 -0.22
CA ASN A 263 20.71 -31.37 -0.40
C ASN A 263 19.98 -30.52 0.64
N GLY A 264 19.68 -31.05 1.84
CA GLY A 264 19.02 -30.33 2.91
C GLY A 264 17.55 -29.94 2.67
N ARG A 265 16.99 -30.31 1.50
CA ARG A 265 15.60 -29.99 1.13
C ARG A 265 14.67 -31.10 1.62
N ILE A 266 13.59 -30.71 2.30
CA ILE A 266 12.60 -31.61 2.89
C ILE A 266 11.22 -31.34 2.31
N THR A 267 10.35 -32.33 2.33
CA THR A 267 8.94 -32.18 2.04
C THR A 267 8.23 -31.51 3.21
N TRP A 268 7.72 -30.31 2.95
CA TRP A 268 6.79 -29.62 3.83
C TRP A 268 5.37 -29.84 3.31
N ILE A 269 4.46 -30.24 4.19
CA ILE A 269 3.04 -30.34 3.86
C ILE A 269 2.25 -29.50 4.86
N LYS A 270 1.40 -28.63 4.30
CA LYS A 270 0.51 -27.76 5.09
C LYS A 270 -0.79 -28.49 5.33
N ALA A 271 -0.85 -29.27 6.40
CA ALA A 271 -2.01 -30.08 6.77
C ALA A 271 -1.88 -30.58 8.22
N ASP A 272 -3.00 -31.05 8.75
CA ASP A 272 -2.97 -31.90 9.95
C ASP A 272 -2.15 -33.16 9.72
N PRO A 273 -1.36 -33.62 10.68
CA PRO A 273 -0.49 -34.79 10.53
C PRO A 273 -1.29 -36.09 10.58
N THR A 274 -2.18 -36.28 9.60
CA THR A 274 -3.10 -37.41 9.44
C THR A 274 -3.14 -37.91 8.00
N PHE A 275 -3.72 -39.05 7.76
CA PHE A 275 -3.97 -39.55 6.40
C PHE A 275 -4.97 -38.63 5.65
N GLU A 276 -5.98 -38.12 6.35
CA GLU A 276 -6.92 -37.13 5.77
C GLU A 276 -6.19 -35.83 5.38
N GLY A 277 -5.25 -35.37 6.22
CA GLY A 277 -4.38 -34.23 5.87
C GLY A 277 -3.50 -34.50 4.66
N LEU A 278 -2.97 -35.74 4.51
CA LEU A 278 -2.23 -36.10 3.31
C LEU A 278 -3.10 -36.04 2.05
N LYS A 279 -4.37 -36.42 2.14
CA LYS A 279 -5.30 -36.33 0.98
C LYS A 279 -5.54 -34.89 0.50
N GLN A 280 -5.42 -33.87 1.38
CA GLN A 280 -5.64 -32.47 0.98
C GLN A 280 -4.62 -31.99 -0.05
N ILE A 281 -3.40 -32.55 -0.08
CA ILE A 281 -2.40 -32.17 -1.10
C ILE A 281 -2.85 -32.49 -2.52
N LEU A 282 -3.79 -33.42 -2.69
CA LEU A 282 -4.31 -33.79 -4.00
C LEU A 282 -5.30 -32.76 -4.56
N PHE A 283 -5.96 -32.01 -3.69
CA PHE A 283 -6.88 -30.95 -4.06
C PHE A 283 -6.16 -29.60 -4.26
N GLU A 284 -5.16 -29.29 -3.41
CA GLU A 284 -4.41 -28.04 -3.43
C GLU A 284 -2.87 -28.27 -3.52
N PRO A 285 -2.40 -28.94 -4.60
CA PRO A 285 -1.00 -29.37 -4.70
C PRO A 285 0.00 -28.20 -4.71
N LYS A 286 -0.40 -27.03 -5.23
CA LYS A 286 0.45 -25.83 -5.27
C LYS A 286 0.58 -25.14 -3.92
N GLU A 287 -0.49 -25.17 -3.14
CA GLU A 287 -0.61 -24.40 -1.91
C GLU A 287 -0.20 -25.15 -0.66
N ARG A 288 -0.27 -26.50 -0.74
CA ARG A 288 -0.10 -27.36 0.44
C ARG A 288 1.16 -28.21 0.42
N VAL A 289 1.96 -28.17 -0.63
CA VAL A 289 3.24 -28.92 -0.72
C VAL A 289 4.37 -28.01 -1.15
N SER A 290 5.49 -28.11 -0.44
CA SER A 290 6.74 -27.47 -0.81
C SER A 290 7.93 -28.37 -0.53
N ILE A 291 8.95 -28.32 -1.39
CA ILE A 291 10.23 -28.99 -1.16
C ILE A 291 11.30 -27.91 -0.98
N SER A 292 11.61 -27.57 0.27
CA SER A 292 12.49 -26.46 0.63
C SER A 292 13.35 -26.79 1.85
N GLU A 293 14.40 -25.99 2.07
CA GLU A 293 15.27 -26.09 3.25
C GLU A 293 14.61 -25.47 4.48
N THR A 294 13.82 -24.44 4.27
CA THR A 294 13.12 -23.68 5.32
C THR A 294 11.61 -23.83 5.17
N GLU A 295 10.91 -23.57 6.26
CA GLU A 295 9.45 -23.51 6.27
C GLU A 295 8.94 -22.46 5.27
N PRO A 296 7.93 -22.81 4.42
CA PRO A 296 7.27 -21.84 3.55
C PRO A 296 6.43 -20.83 4.34
N ASP A 297 6.06 -19.72 3.67
CA ASP A 297 5.14 -18.70 4.18
C ASP A 297 5.54 -18.09 5.55
N LEU A 298 6.83 -18.05 5.86
CA LEU A 298 7.33 -17.50 7.11
C LEU A 298 6.95 -16.01 7.25
N LYS A 299 6.39 -15.68 8.39
CA LYS A 299 6.06 -14.32 8.81
C LYS A 299 6.81 -13.97 10.09
N TYR A 300 6.94 -12.70 10.38
CA TYR A 300 7.56 -12.27 11.64
C TYR A 300 6.62 -12.52 12.82
N ASP A 301 7.09 -13.17 13.87
CA ASP A 301 6.30 -13.55 15.04
C ASP A 301 5.60 -12.36 15.71
N TYR A 302 6.19 -11.17 15.67
CA TYR A 302 5.58 -9.96 16.20
C TYR A 302 4.38 -9.45 15.39
N ASN A 303 4.16 -9.99 14.19
CA ASN A 303 3.04 -9.65 13.29
C ASN A 303 1.95 -10.73 13.26
N ILE A 304 1.99 -11.69 14.17
CA ILE A 304 1.03 -12.82 14.22
C ILE A 304 0.35 -12.83 15.58
N ILE A 305 -0.97 -12.81 15.59
CA ILE A 305 -1.78 -13.14 16.76
C ILE A 305 -1.72 -14.65 16.90
N ASP A 306 -1.13 -15.16 17.99
CA ASP A 306 -0.97 -16.60 18.23
C ASP A 306 -2.26 -17.23 18.78
N HIS A 307 -2.85 -16.59 19.79
CA HIS A 307 -4.11 -17.01 20.37
C HIS A 307 -4.76 -15.87 21.14
N VAL A 308 -6.05 -16.05 21.47
CA VAL A 308 -6.77 -15.17 22.37
C VAL A 308 -7.33 -15.96 23.54
N ILE A 309 -7.26 -15.37 24.73
CA ILE A 309 -7.85 -15.91 25.95
C ILE A 309 -9.10 -15.10 26.26
N LEU A 310 -10.24 -15.80 26.32
CA LEU A 310 -11.55 -15.23 26.60
C LEU A 310 -11.96 -15.61 28.01
N ASN A 311 -12.19 -14.63 28.90
CA ASN A 311 -12.49 -14.89 30.31
C ASN A 311 -13.57 -13.96 30.85
N THR A 312 -14.79 -14.08 30.35
CA THR A 312 -15.93 -13.33 30.88
C THR A 312 -17.00 -14.31 31.38
N ALA A 313 -17.30 -14.26 32.68
CA ALA A 313 -18.24 -15.15 33.32
C ALA A 313 -19.61 -15.17 32.59
N ASN A 314 -20.17 -16.37 32.41
CA ASN A 314 -21.41 -16.65 31.73
C ASN A 314 -21.46 -16.26 30.21
N VAL A 315 -20.40 -15.66 29.66
CA VAL A 315 -20.33 -15.33 28.24
C VAL A 315 -19.42 -16.30 27.52
N TRP A 316 -18.14 -16.37 27.92
CA TRP A 316 -17.15 -17.29 27.39
C TRP A 316 -16.00 -17.54 28.37
N SER A 317 -15.41 -18.71 28.30
CA SER A 317 -14.21 -19.07 29.09
C SER A 317 -13.45 -20.11 28.30
N GLN A 318 -12.58 -19.65 27.38
CA GLN A 318 -11.79 -20.53 26.53
C GLN A 318 -10.63 -19.80 25.87
N GLU A 319 -9.71 -20.57 25.31
CA GLU A 319 -8.60 -20.12 24.52
C GLU A 319 -8.84 -20.51 23.06
N ILE A 320 -8.61 -19.54 22.14
CA ILE A 320 -8.78 -19.73 20.71
C ILE A 320 -7.44 -19.47 20.04
N PRO A 321 -6.78 -20.50 19.50
CA PRO A 321 -5.56 -20.35 18.73
C PRO A 321 -5.86 -19.77 17.36
N PHE A 322 -4.83 -19.21 16.70
CA PHE A 322 -4.91 -18.76 15.31
C PHE A 322 -3.75 -19.30 14.49
N ASN A 323 -4.07 -19.67 13.24
CA ASN A 323 -3.09 -19.97 12.21
C ASN A 323 -2.40 -18.69 11.72
N GLN A 324 -1.16 -18.80 11.26
CA GLN A 324 -0.43 -17.64 10.70
C GLN A 324 -0.96 -17.16 9.36
N ASN A 325 -1.77 -17.95 8.66
CA ASN A 325 -2.30 -17.64 7.34
C ASN A 325 -3.78 -17.22 7.43
N LEU A 326 -4.71 -18.03 6.94
CA LEU A 326 -6.14 -17.72 6.90
C LEU A 326 -6.91 -18.44 8.02
N ASN A 327 -7.60 -17.66 8.83
CA ASN A 327 -8.52 -18.12 9.85
C ASN A 327 -9.94 -17.68 9.49
N THR A 328 -10.86 -18.60 9.36
CA THR A 328 -12.26 -18.29 9.06
C THR A 328 -13.16 -18.60 10.24
N ILE A 329 -13.94 -17.62 10.67
CA ILE A 329 -14.89 -17.76 11.78
C ILE A 329 -16.27 -17.96 11.18
N ILE A 330 -16.86 -19.15 11.37
CA ILE A 330 -18.18 -19.54 10.86
C ILE A 330 -19.16 -19.81 11.99
N GLY A 331 -20.44 -19.88 11.67
CA GLY A 331 -21.51 -20.18 12.64
C GLY A 331 -22.83 -19.57 12.26
N GLY A 332 -23.91 -19.97 12.88
CA GLY A 332 -25.24 -19.41 12.69
C GLY A 332 -25.34 -17.91 13.00
N ARG A 333 -26.51 -17.32 12.82
CA ARG A 333 -26.75 -15.92 13.22
C ARG A 333 -26.64 -15.78 14.74
N SER A 334 -26.10 -14.65 15.22
CA SER A 334 -25.95 -14.32 16.64
C SER A 334 -25.02 -15.25 17.46
N THR A 335 -24.17 -16.07 16.83
CA THR A 335 -23.28 -17.01 17.54
C THR A 335 -22.02 -16.36 18.13
N GLY A 336 -21.86 -15.04 18.01
CA GLY A 336 -20.74 -14.32 18.61
C GLY A 336 -19.53 -14.11 17.69
N LYS A 337 -19.63 -14.44 16.37
CA LYS A 337 -18.53 -14.28 15.41
C LYS A 337 -17.99 -12.83 15.33
N SER A 338 -18.84 -11.90 14.93
CA SER A 338 -18.49 -10.47 14.84
C SER A 338 -18.15 -9.89 16.21
N THR A 339 -18.75 -10.42 17.29
CA THR A 339 -18.42 -10.04 18.67
C THR A 339 -16.98 -10.40 19.01
N LEU A 340 -16.54 -11.62 18.68
CA LEU A 340 -15.15 -12.05 18.89
C LEU A 340 -14.17 -11.14 18.16
N LEU A 341 -14.39 -10.94 16.85
CA LEU A 341 -13.52 -10.11 16.02
C LEU A 341 -13.45 -8.67 16.52
N ALA A 342 -14.60 -8.08 16.87
CA ALA A 342 -14.67 -6.73 17.40
C ALA A 342 -13.99 -6.58 18.77
N CYS A 343 -14.06 -7.60 19.64
CA CYS A 343 -13.38 -7.58 20.94
C CYS A 343 -11.85 -7.65 20.79
N ILE A 344 -11.33 -8.45 19.83
CA ILE A 344 -9.91 -8.49 19.50
C ILE A 344 -9.44 -7.11 18.99
N ALA A 345 -10.19 -6.53 18.06
CA ALA A 345 -9.86 -5.21 17.53
C ALA A 345 -9.93 -4.11 18.58
N ALA A 346 -10.95 -4.12 19.43
CA ALA A 346 -11.10 -3.15 20.52
C ALA A 346 -9.97 -3.25 21.55
N LYS A 347 -9.49 -4.46 21.83
CA LYS A 347 -8.36 -4.69 22.74
C LYS A 347 -7.05 -4.12 22.22
N ILE A 348 -6.77 -4.25 20.92
CA ILE A 348 -5.50 -3.83 20.32
C ILE A 348 -5.52 -2.34 19.94
N GLN A 349 -6.60 -1.84 19.32
CA GLN A 349 -6.69 -0.46 18.81
C GLN A 349 -7.31 0.54 19.79
N GLY A 350 -7.74 0.03 20.96
CA GLY A 350 -8.54 0.78 21.90
C GLY A 350 -9.99 1.00 21.43
N VAL A 351 -10.83 1.52 22.31
CA VAL A 351 -12.29 1.66 22.11
C VAL A 351 -12.65 2.65 21.00
N LYS A 352 -11.73 3.43 20.46
CA LYS A 352 -12.02 4.56 19.56
C LYS A 352 -12.71 4.20 18.24
N LYS A 353 -12.50 3.01 17.68
CA LYS A 353 -13.15 2.58 16.43
C LYS A 353 -14.44 1.77 16.63
N SER A 354 -14.62 1.13 17.77
CA SER A 354 -15.82 0.32 18.09
C SER A 354 -16.74 0.96 19.14
N ALA A 355 -16.52 2.20 19.49
CA ALA A 355 -17.08 2.91 20.64
C ALA A 355 -18.61 3.10 20.64
N SER A 356 -19.33 2.59 19.66
CA SER A 356 -20.79 2.64 19.63
C SER A 356 -21.47 1.48 20.37
N ASN A 357 -20.71 0.47 20.85
CA ASN A 357 -21.29 -0.72 21.49
C ASN A 357 -20.67 -0.96 22.89
N GLU A 358 -21.36 -0.54 23.93
CA GLU A 358 -21.00 -0.74 25.34
C GLU A 358 -20.76 -2.21 25.68
N PHE A 359 -21.46 -3.15 25.02
CA PHE A 359 -21.28 -4.57 25.19
C PHE A 359 -19.90 -5.03 24.75
N ILE A 360 -19.41 -4.59 23.59
CA ILE A 360 -18.06 -4.91 23.08
C ILE A 360 -17.00 -4.33 23.99
N SER A 361 -17.13 -3.07 24.42
CA SER A 361 -16.20 -2.41 25.31
C SER A 361 -16.01 -3.20 26.62
N ARG A 362 -17.12 -3.62 27.26
CA ARG A 362 -17.10 -4.40 28.49
C ARG A 362 -16.46 -5.80 28.30
N LEU A 363 -16.72 -6.45 27.17
CA LEU A 363 -16.15 -7.77 26.90
C LEU A 363 -14.66 -7.71 26.61
N SER A 364 -14.19 -6.69 25.88
CA SER A 364 -12.79 -6.53 25.49
C SER A 364 -11.85 -6.33 26.68
N GLU A 365 -12.35 -5.84 27.83
CA GLU A 365 -11.56 -5.73 29.07
C GLU A 365 -11.01 -7.08 29.56
N ASN A 366 -11.74 -8.19 29.31
CA ASN A 366 -11.39 -9.54 29.72
C ASN A 366 -10.96 -10.43 28.54
N VAL A 367 -10.51 -9.82 27.46
CA VAL A 367 -9.89 -10.49 26.31
C VAL A 367 -8.38 -10.23 26.36
N HIS A 368 -7.59 -11.29 26.33
CA HIS A 368 -6.13 -11.21 26.25
C HIS A 368 -5.68 -11.68 24.88
N VAL A 369 -4.95 -10.84 24.16
CA VAL A 369 -4.41 -11.14 22.83
C VAL A 369 -2.93 -11.44 22.96
N ILE A 370 -2.56 -12.67 22.72
CA ILE A 370 -1.18 -13.13 22.81
C ILE A 370 -0.60 -13.22 21.41
N TRP A 371 0.49 -12.54 21.18
CA TRP A 371 1.22 -12.58 19.94
C TRP A 371 2.21 -13.74 19.91
N ARG A 372 2.62 -14.19 18.73
CA ARG A 372 3.52 -15.36 18.60
C ARG A 372 4.91 -15.13 19.22
N ASP A 373 5.36 -13.88 19.34
CA ASP A 373 6.57 -13.53 20.10
C ASP A 373 6.39 -13.62 21.63
N GLY A 374 5.25 -14.08 22.11
CA GLY A 374 4.92 -14.24 23.52
C GLY A 374 4.49 -12.97 24.26
N GLN A 375 4.35 -11.85 23.54
CA GLN A 375 3.95 -10.58 24.16
C GLN A 375 2.42 -10.46 24.22
N GLU A 376 1.92 -9.88 25.31
CA GLU A 376 0.57 -9.35 25.44
C GLU A 376 0.68 -7.82 25.44
N THR A 377 0.46 -7.17 24.30
CA THR A 377 0.57 -5.72 24.18
C THR A 377 -0.56 -5.16 23.30
N GLU A 378 -1.04 -3.97 23.68
CA GLU A 378 -2.04 -3.19 22.95
C GLU A 378 -1.39 -2.24 21.93
N ASP A 379 -0.06 -2.11 21.93
CA ASP A 379 0.68 -1.16 21.11
C ASP A 379 0.96 -1.66 19.68
N LYS A 380 0.63 -2.91 19.36
CA LYS A 380 0.82 -3.48 18.02
C LYS A 380 -0.32 -3.11 17.08
N GLU A 381 -0.01 -3.03 15.80
CA GLU A 381 -0.98 -2.66 14.77
C GLU A 381 -1.77 -3.86 14.26
N ILE A 382 -3.03 -3.61 13.93
CA ILE A 382 -3.89 -4.47 13.10
C ILE A 382 -4.67 -3.61 12.11
N GLU A 383 -5.15 -4.21 11.04
CA GLU A 383 -6.17 -3.61 10.17
C GLU A 383 -7.50 -4.30 10.43
N TYR A 384 -8.51 -3.54 10.81
CA TYR A 384 -9.84 -4.07 11.11
C TYR A 384 -10.90 -3.40 10.24
N PHE A 385 -11.65 -4.23 9.53
CA PHE A 385 -12.76 -3.82 8.65
C PHE A 385 -14.06 -4.40 9.19
N THR A 386 -14.94 -3.52 9.64
CA THR A 386 -16.28 -3.90 10.15
C THR A 386 -17.23 -4.22 9.01
N GLN A 387 -18.31 -4.96 9.32
CA GLN A 387 -19.40 -5.19 8.39
C GLN A 387 -19.91 -3.87 7.78
N ASN A 388 -20.02 -3.78 6.47
CA ASN A 388 -20.41 -2.60 5.71
C ASN A 388 -19.43 -1.41 5.75
N GLU A 389 -18.32 -1.46 6.46
CA GLU A 389 -17.35 -0.35 6.47
C GLU A 389 -16.79 -0.08 5.08
N LEU A 390 -16.46 -1.15 4.33
CA LEU A 390 -15.99 -1.05 2.95
C LEU A 390 -17.00 -0.37 2.01
N ALA A 391 -18.30 -0.62 2.24
CA ALA A 391 -19.37 0.06 1.49
C ALA A 391 -19.52 1.52 1.94
N ASN A 392 -19.48 1.78 3.23
CA ASN A 392 -19.64 3.12 3.82
C ASN A 392 -18.48 4.07 3.49
N ILE A 393 -17.24 3.55 3.35
CA ILE A 393 -16.07 4.34 2.91
C ILE A 393 -16.34 5.01 1.55
N ILE A 394 -17.12 4.36 0.70
CA ILE A 394 -17.39 4.85 -0.67
C ILE A 394 -18.52 5.88 -0.69
N GLU A 395 -19.47 5.77 0.22
CA GLU A 395 -20.65 6.63 0.25
C GLU A 395 -20.41 7.98 0.97
N ASN A 396 -19.35 8.05 1.77
CA ASN A 396 -19.00 9.23 2.55
C ASN A 396 -17.83 10.02 1.90
N GLU A 397 -17.71 11.32 2.25
CA GLU A 397 -16.59 12.19 1.86
C GLU A 397 -15.22 11.70 2.39
N ASP A 398 -15.19 10.70 3.27
CA ASP A 398 -14.00 10.08 3.81
C ASP A 398 -13.22 9.23 2.77
N SER A 399 -13.83 8.88 1.65
CA SER A 399 -13.16 8.13 0.56
C SER A 399 -11.94 8.88 0.00
N ASP A 400 -12.06 10.20 -0.19
CA ASP A 400 -10.94 11.02 -0.69
C ASP A 400 -9.76 11.03 0.28
N LYS A 401 -10.00 11.00 1.58
CA LYS A 401 -8.96 10.93 2.61
C LYS A 401 -8.23 9.59 2.57
N LEU A 402 -8.98 8.50 2.49
CA LEU A 402 -8.42 7.15 2.39
C LEU A 402 -7.57 7.00 1.12
N PHE A 403 -8.08 7.42 -0.03
CA PHE A 403 -7.35 7.34 -1.30
C PHE A 403 -6.10 8.21 -1.30
N CYS A 404 -6.16 9.37 -0.63
CA CYS A 404 -4.98 10.19 -0.40
C CYS A 404 -3.93 9.45 0.43
N GLU A 405 -4.31 8.84 1.55
CA GLU A 405 -3.42 8.07 2.42
C GLU A 405 -2.75 6.92 1.67
N ILE A 406 -3.49 6.20 0.85
CA ILE A 406 -2.95 5.14 -0.01
C ILE A 406 -1.93 5.71 -1.02
N LEU A 407 -2.26 6.81 -1.70
CA LEU A 407 -1.39 7.42 -2.71
C LEU A 407 -0.08 7.96 -2.12
N ILE A 408 -0.11 8.49 -0.90
CA ILE A 408 1.06 8.99 -0.20
C ILE A 408 1.79 7.90 0.63
N GLY A 409 1.40 6.65 0.52
CA GLY A 409 1.98 5.52 1.25
C GLY A 409 3.48 5.36 1.02
N THR A 410 3.98 5.61 -0.19
CA THR A 410 5.42 5.56 -0.47
C THR A 410 6.16 6.81 0.01
N PRO A 411 7.40 6.68 0.55
CA PRO A 411 8.17 7.82 1.06
C PRO A 411 8.32 8.96 0.06
N SER A 412 8.58 8.66 -1.21
CA SER A 412 8.77 9.67 -2.27
C SER A 412 7.50 10.47 -2.57
N LYS A 413 6.33 9.83 -2.57
CA LYS A 413 5.05 10.52 -2.80
C LYS A 413 4.59 11.29 -1.58
N ARG A 414 4.89 10.79 -0.38
CA ARG A 414 4.67 11.51 0.87
C ARG A 414 5.48 12.81 0.89
N GLU A 415 6.77 12.73 0.57
CA GLU A 415 7.63 13.90 0.46
C GLU A 415 7.10 14.90 -0.59
N ALA A 416 6.69 14.42 -1.77
CA ALA A 416 6.11 15.27 -2.81
C ALA A 416 4.82 15.97 -2.33
N TYR A 417 3.97 15.26 -1.58
CA TYR A 417 2.73 15.82 -1.04
C TYR A 417 2.99 16.86 0.08
N GLU A 418 3.94 16.60 0.97
CA GLU A 418 4.34 17.56 2.01
C GLU A 418 4.99 18.82 1.40
N ASN A 419 5.84 18.65 0.39
CA ASN A 419 6.41 19.75 -0.37
C ASN A 419 5.30 20.58 -1.05
N PHE A 420 4.33 19.91 -1.68
CA PHE A 420 3.17 20.59 -2.25
C PHE A 420 2.43 21.43 -1.20
N LYS A 421 2.16 20.90 -0.02
CA LYS A 421 1.49 21.63 1.08
C LYS A 421 2.29 22.84 1.54
N SER A 422 3.60 22.68 1.66
CA SER A 422 4.52 23.75 2.04
C SER A 422 4.56 24.87 0.99
N GLU A 423 4.68 24.48 -0.29
CA GLU A 423 4.67 25.43 -1.42
C GLU A 423 3.33 26.15 -1.56
N GLU A 424 2.21 25.46 -1.38
CA GLU A 424 0.85 26.04 -1.36
C GLU A 424 0.74 27.14 -0.30
N ALA A 425 1.15 26.83 0.94
CA ALA A 425 1.10 27.78 2.05
C ALA A 425 2.02 29.00 1.82
N ALA A 426 3.24 28.76 1.33
CA ALA A 426 4.19 29.83 1.01
C ALA A 426 3.67 30.73 -0.11
N LYS A 427 3.05 30.17 -1.12
CA LYS A 427 2.47 30.88 -2.26
C LYS A 427 1.33 31.78 -1.82
N PHE A 428 0.39 31.28 -1.01
CA PHE A 428 -0.71 32.10 -0.50
C PHE A 428 -0.24 33.18 0.44
N SER A 429 0.75 32.93 1.29
CA SER A 429 1.38 33.94 2.14
C SER A 429 2.05 35.05 1.30
N SER A 430 2.76 34.66 0.24
CA SER A 430 3.37 35.61 -0.71
C SER A 430 2.33 36.51 -1.38
N ILE A 431 1.21 35.92 -1.85
CA ILE A 431 0.09 36.64 -2.46
C ILE A 431 -0.48 37.67 -1.48
N GLN A 432 -0.70 37.30 -0.22
CA GLN A 432 -1.21 38.23 0.79
C GLN A 432 -0.30 39.44 1.00
N LEU A 433 1.03 39.21 1.07
CA LEU A 433 2.01 40.29 1.19
C LEU A 433 2.02 41.17 -0.06
N MET A 434 1.92 40.60 -1.25
CA MET A 434 1.83 41.34 -2.51
C MET A 434 0.54 42.16 -2.60
N VAL A 435 -0.60 41.64 -2.11
CA VAL A 435 -1.85 42.39 -2.03
C VAL A 435 -1.70 43.60 -1.12
N ALA A 436 -1.11 43.43 0.06
CA ALA A 436 -0.83 44.56 0.96
C ALA A 436 0.05 45.62 0.29
N SER A 437 1.12 45.20 -0.38
CA SER A 437 2.02 46.09 -1.15
C SER A 437 1.29 46.81 -2.27
N PHE A 438 0.40 46.13 -3.01
CA PHE A 438 -0.41 46.72 -4.07
C PHE A 438 -1.30 47.85 -3.53
N PHE A 439 -1.97 47.63 -2.40
CA PHE A 439 -2.84 48.66 -1.79
C PHE A 439 -2.05 49.81 -1.21
N GLU A 440 -0.88 49.59 -0.67
CA GLU A 440 0.02 50.65 -0.21
C GLU A 440 0.47 51.50 -1.40
N LYS A 441 0.90 50.90 -2.51
CA LYS A 441 1.24 51.62 -3.76
C LYS A 441 0.03 52.36 -4.33
N ARG A 442 -1.18 51.78 -4.23
CA ARG A 442 -2.41 52.45 -4.62
C ARG A 442 -2.70 53.72 -3.77
N ARG A 443 -2.48 53.65 -2.47
CA ARG A 443 -2.61 54.78 -1.54
C ARG A 443 -1.59 55.87 -1.91
N GLN A 444 -0.32 55.50 -2.06
CA GLN A 444 0.76 56.40 -2.44
C GLN A 444 0.47 57.09 -3.80
N TYR A 445 -0.06 56.36 -4.76
CA TYR A 445 -0.45 56.93 -6.04
C TYR A 445 -1.58 57.96 -5.90
N SER A 446 -2.61 57.65 -5.12
CA SER A 446 -3.74 58.56 -4.88
C SER A 446 -3.31 59.85 -4.18
N GLU A 447 -2.47 59.74 -3.14
CA GLU A 447 -1.93 60.87 -2.40
C GLU A 447 -1.03 61.72 -3.32
N LYS A 448 -0.16 61.09 -4.08
CA LYS A 448 0.76 61.77 -5.02
C LYS A 448 -0.02 62.47 -6.14
N LEU A 449 -1.06 61.79 -6.70
CA LEU A 449 -1.90 62.37 -7.71
C LEU A 449 -2.62 63.65 -7.20
N SER A 450 -3.17 63.59 -5.99
CA SER A 450 -3.78 64.75 -5.36
C SER A 450 -2.78 65.89 -5.14
N TYR A 451 -1.55 65.56 -4.72
CA TYR A 451 -0.48 66.55 -4.58
C TYR A 451 -0.11 67.16 -5.91
N VAL A 452 0.13 66.37 -6.99
CA VAL A 452 0.44 66.90 -8.33
C VAL A 452 -0.68 67.81 -8.84
N LYS A 453 -1.93 67.41 -8.63
CA LYS A 453 -3.09 68.30 -8.99
C LYS A 453 -3.11 69.60 -8.22
N SER A 454 -2.71 69.62 -6.95
CA SER A 454 -2.69 70.81 -6.13
C SER A 454 -1.59 71.81 -6.54
N LEU A 455 -0.56 71.37 -7.22
CA LEU A 455 0.50 72.22 -7.74
C LEU A 455 0.06 73.12 -8.90
N GLY A 456 -1.05 72.83 -9.53
CA GLY A 456 -1.67 73.67 -10.59
C GLY A 456 -1.57 73.04 -11.99
N ASP A 457 -2.10 73.82 -12.97
CA ASP A 457 -2.10 73.47 -14.37
C ASP A 457 -0.77 73.71 -15.07
N LYS A 458 -0.09 72.64 -15.46
CA LYS A 458 1.21 72.69 -16.15
C LYS A 458 1.16 73.44 -17.49
N GLU A 459 0.06 73.25 -18.28
CA GLU A 459 -0.08 73.87 -19.58
C GLU A 459 -0.33 75.38 -19.42
N GLY A 460 -1.17 75.72 -18.45
CA GLY A 460 -1.38 77.13 -18.12
C GLY A 460 -0.07 77.86 -17.66
N ILE A 461 0.72 77.15 -16.80
CA ILE A 461 2.02 77.70 -16.42
C ILE A 461 2.97 77.89 -17.58
N ASN A 462 3.05 76.95 -18.52
CA ASN A 462 3.89 77.03 -19.73
C ASN A 462 3.47 78.23 -20.59
N LYS A 463 2.18 78.38 -20.86
CA LYS A 463 1.68 79.55 -21.63
C LYS A 463 1.98 80.88 -20.95
N GLU A 464 1.90 80.95 -19.64
CA GLU A 464 2.21 82.21 -18.92
C GLU A 464 3.72 82.49 -18.95
N ILE A 465 4.58 81.50 -18.81
CA ILE A 465 6.04 81.64 -18.98
C ILE A 465 6.37 82.16 -20.36
N GLU A 466 5.80 81.60 -21.44
CA GLU A 466 6.01 82.06 -22.80
C GLU A 466 5.58 83.53 -23.01
N LYS A 467 4.46 83.90 -22.47
CA LYS A 467 3.97 85.28 -22.51
C LYS A 467 4.89 86.26 -21.80
N LEU A 468 5.30 85.89 -20.53
CA LEU A 468 6.23 86.73 -19.76
C LEU A 468 7.61 86.82 -20.40
N GLU A 469 8.10 85.76 -21.01
CA GLU A 469 9.36 85.74 -21.78
C GLU A 469 9.31 86.65 -23.00
N LYS A 470 8.25 86.64 -23.76
CA LYS A 470 8.06 87.55 -24.87
C LYS A 470 8.07 89.03 -24.44
N GLN A 471 7.39 89.35 -23.32
CA GLN A 471 7.43 90.69 -22.75
C GLN A 471 8.84 91.09 -22.26
N ARG A 472 9.56 90.17 -21.62
CA ARG A 472 10.91 90.32 -21.17
C ARG A 472 11.88 90.67 -22.34
N ILE A 473 11.78 89.88 -23.43
CA ILE A 473 12.60 90.01 -24.65
C ILE A 473 12.32 91.40 -25.25
N ALA A 474 11.06 91.84 -25.37
CA ALA A 474 10.71 93.10 -25.93
C ALA A 474 11.28 94.33 -25.10
N ILE A 475 11.34 94.23 -23.80
CA ILE A 475 11.97 95.25 -22.97
C ILE A 475 13.52 95.19 -23.11
N GLN A 476 14.11 93.99 -23.16
CA GLN A 476 15.55 93.79 -23.29
C GLN A 476 16.07 94.31 -24.65
N GLN A 477 15.30 94.16 -25.72
CA GLN A 477 15.65 94.75 -27.06
C GLN A 477 15.71 96.26 -27.14
N LYS A 478 15.08 96.97 -26.18
CA LYS A 478 15.17 98.44 -26.00
C LYS A 478 16.42 98.93 -25.28
N LEU A 479 17.18 98.02 -24.67
CA LEU A 479 18.42 98.28 -23.93
C LEU A 479 19.66 97.92 -24.76
N THR A 480 19.81 98.42 -25.99
CA THR A 480 20.74 98.01 -27.04
C THR A 480 22.23 98.10 -26.60
N ASP A 481 22.61 99.12 -25.83
CA ASP A 481 24.04 99.34 -25.39
C ASP A 481 24.57 98.44 -24.28
N LYS A 482 23.70 97.65 -23.66
CA LYS A 482 24.07 96.75 -22.53
C LYS A 482 23.71 95.33 -22.74
N LYS A 483 23.37 94.94 -23.95
CA LYS A 483 22.82 93.62 -24.35
C LYS A 483 23.79 92.46 -23.95
N ASP A 484 25.07 92.58 -24.25
CA ASP A 484 26.09 91.54 -24.04
C ASP A 484 26.28 91.19 -22.59
N ILE A 485 26.21 92.22 -21.71
CA ILE A 485 26.32 92.02 -20.24
C ILE A 485 25.11 91.32 -19.70
N LEU A 486 23.92 91.68 -20.18
CA LEU A 486 22.67 91.09 -19.79
C LEU A 486 22.54 89.62 -20.24
N ASP A 487 23.05 89.30 -21.45
CA ASP A 487 23.06 87.93 -21.98
C ASP A 487 24.02 86.99 -21.18
N LYS A 488 25.22 87.53 -20.86
CA LYS A 488 26.18 86.85 -19.97
C LYS A 488 25.60 86.64 -18.56
N TYR A 489 24.93 87.63 -18.01
CA TYR A 489 24.28 87.51 -16.73
C TYR A 489 23.16 86.50 -16.78
N GLN A 490 22.35 86.46 -17.83
CA GLN A 490 21.27 85.50 -17.99
C GLN A 490 21.78 84.04 -18.13
N ALA A 491 22.84 83.85 -18.89
CA ALA A 491 23.45 82.53 -19.04
C ALA A 491 23.97 82.01 -17.66
N ALA A 492 24.61 82.90 -16.90
CA ALA A 492 25.14 82.60 -15.59
C ALA A 492 24.04 82.23 -14.58
N GLU A 493 22.89 82.99 -14.64
CA GLU A 493 21.77 82.65 -13.78
C GLU A 493 20.99 81.42 -14.14
N THR A 494 20.82 81.16 -15.42
CA THR A 494 20.30 79.88 -15.88
C THR A 494 21.13 78.73 -15.36
N LYS A 495 22.46 78.88 -15.41
CA LYS A 495 23.38 77.88 -14.87
C LYS A 495 23.25 77.75 -13.35
N LEU A 496 23.11 78.87 -12.63
CA LEU A 496 22.95 78.94 -11.18
C LEU A 496 21.62 78.26 -10.73
N ALA A 497 20.51 78.53 -11.43
CA ALA A 497 19.23 77.90 -11.16
C ALA A 497 19.27 76.34 -11.39
N LYS A 498 19.94 75.93 -12.45
CA LYS A 498 20.16 74.51 -12.73
C LYS A 498 20.99 73.82 -11.63
N LEU A 499 22.08 74.49 -11.22
CA LEU A 499 22.94 73.99 -10.14
C LEU A 499 22.24 73.92 -8.79
N LYS A 500 21.44 74.93 -8.47
CA LYS A 500 20.61 74.93 -7.26
C LYS A 500 19.57 73.82 -7.25
N GLY A 501 18.93 73.57 -8.39
CA GLY A 501 18.02 72.46 -8.53
C GLY A 501 18.68 71.10 -8.35
N GLN A 502 19.84 70.93 -8.94
CA GLN A 502 20.66 69.70 -8.78
C GLN A 502 21.12 69.53 -7.32
N ASN A 503 21.60 70.57 -6.68
CA ASN A 503 22.07 70.53 -5.29
C ASN A 503 20.91 70.14 -4.32
N GLN A 504 19.72 70.72 -4.51
CA GLN A 504 18.55 70.41 -3.71
C GLN A 504 18.14 68.92 -3.87
N LEU A 505 18.20 68.39 -5.10
CA LEU A 505 17.96 66.97 -5.37
C LEU A 505 18.95 66.12 -4.62
N GLN A 506 20.22 66.33 -4.76
CA GLN A 506 21.28 65.58 -4.09
C GLN A 506 21.24 65.67 -2.58
N GLN A 507 20.85 66.84 -2.01
CA GLN A 507 20.61 66.94 -0.58
C GLN A 507 19.45 66.07 -0.10
N THR A 508 18.36 66.00 -0.86
CA THR A 508 17.23 65.07 -0.54
C THR A 508 17.61 63.62 -0.62
N GLU A 509 18.45 63.24 -1.64
CA GLU A 509 19.01 61.89 -1.78
C GLU A 509 19.93 61.54 -0.62
N LEU A 510 20.81 62.49 -0.20
CA LEU A 510 21.68 62.33 0.94
C LEU A 510 20.93 62.12 2.25
N GLU A 511 19.86 62.88 2.47
CA GLU A 511 19.01 62.71 3.66
C GLU A 511 18.30 61.30 3.63
N THR A 512 17.87 60.86 2.46
CA THR A 512 17.24 59.56 2.29
C THR A 512 18.24 58.42 2.57
N LEU A 513 19.48 58.53 2.02
CA LEU A 513 20.55 57.55 2.28
C LEU A 513 20.90 57.47 3.77
N ARG A 514 20.94 58.63 4.48
CA ARG A 514 21.16 58.69 5.94
C ARG A 514 20.06 58.00 6.75
N LYS A 515 18.81 58.03 6.27
CA LYS A 515 17.72 57.28 6.88
C LYS A 515 17.85 55.76 6.62
N LEU A 516 18.21 55.38 5.40
CA LEU A 516 18.42 54.01 5.02
C LEU A 516 19.59 53.35 5.75
N GLN A 517 20.66 54.10 6.03
CA GLN A 517 21.84 53.61 6.78
C GLN A 517 21.48 53.01 8.15
N LYS A 518 20.36 53.45 8.77
CA LYS A 518 19.90 52.99 10.07
C LYS A 518 18.89 51.82 9.97
N ALA A 519 18.57 51.35 8.78
CA ALA A 519 17.59 50.31 8.57
C ALA A 519 18.24 48.94 8.57
N ASP A 520 17.54 47.97 9.16
CA ASP A 520 17.84 46.53 9.01
C ASP A 520 17.08 45.98 7.81
N PHE A 521 17.81 45.65 6.74
CA PHE A 521 17.24 45.17 5.47
C PHE A 521 16.86 43.71 5.51
N LEU A 522 17.59 42.93 6.29
CA LEU A 522 17.37 41.49 6.44
C LEU A 522 16.87 41.22 7.84
N MET A 523 15.70 40.54 7.94
CA MET A 523 15.12 40.11 9.20
C MET A 523 14.98 38.58 9.22
N GLN A 524 15.08 37.97 10.39
CA GLN A 524 14.87 36.53 10.56
C GLN A 524 13.40 36.19 10.39
N ASN A 525 13.09 35.21 9.53
CA ASN A 525 11.78 34.64 9.42
C ASN A 525 11.69 33.39 10.33
N SER A 526 10.58 33.14 10.99
CA SER A 526 10.35 32.09 12.03
C SER A 526 10.20 30.66 11.48
N LEU A 527 10.76 30.36 10.31
CA LEU A 527 10.61 29.06 9.62
C LEU A 527 11.36 27.89 10.28
N LEU A 528 12.30 28.14 11.21
CA LEU A 528 13.15 27.09 11.78
C LEU A 528 12.43 26.15 12.75
N SER A 529 11.30 26.57 13.34
CA SER A 529 10.53 25.75 14.31
C SER A 529 9.71 24.61 13.70
N PHE A 530 9.69 24.46 12.37
CA PHE A 530 8.86 23.47 11.67
C PHE A 530 9.67 22.33 11.02
N LEU A 531 10.98 22.30 11.20
CA LEU A 531 11.85 21.38 10.48
C LEU A 531 12.11 20.04 11.19
N GLY A 532 11.45 19.77 12.33
CA GLY A 532 11.61 18.52 13.08
C GLY A 532 13.03 18.24 13.57
N LEU A 533 13.82 19.29 13.74
CA LEU A 533 15.19 19.20 14.23
C LEU A 533 15.23 19.06 15.76
N THR A 534 16.29 18.45 16.29
CA THR A 534 16.51 18.47 17.73
C THR A 534 16.84 19.90 18.20
N ALA A 535 16.52 20.23 19.45
CA ALA A 535 16.72 21.58 20.02
C ALA A 535 18.17 22.08 19.89
N GLU A 536 19.14 21.16 19.90
CA GLU A 536 20.55 21.47 19.70
C GLU A 536 20.83 21.99 18.29
N TYR A 537 20.38 21.29 17.25
CA TYR A 537 20.57 21.72 15.86
C TYR A 537 19.74 22.95 15.52
N GLU A 538 18.54 23.08 16.06
CA GLU A 538 17.72 24.31 15.93
C GLU A 538 18.44 25.54 16.48
N THR A 539 19.08 25.41 17.65
CA THR A 539 19.84 26.49 18.26
C THR A 539 21.06 26.85 17.42
N LEU A 540 21.85 25.85 16.99
CA LEU A 540 23.07 26.09 16.18
C LEU A 540 22.75 26.76 14.83
N ILE A 541 21.69 26.30 14.15
CA ILE A 541 21.28 26.92 12.88
C ILE A 541 20.74 28.32 13.11
N SER A 542 19.88 28.49 14.13
CA SER A 542 19.30 29.79 14.48
C SER A 542 20.39 30.86 14.82
N GLU A 543 21.40 30.48 15.59
CA GLU A 543 22.55 31.36 15.90
C GLU A 543 23.33 31.67 14.63
N LYS A 544 23.57 30.68 13.76
CA LYS A 544 24.26 30.90 12.49
C LYS A 544 23.50 31.84 11.57
N VAL A 545 22.19 31.65 11.46
CA VAL A 545 21.31 32.53 10.67
C VAL A 545 21.29 33.95 11.22
N LYS A 546 21.11 34.14 12.55
CA LYS A 546 21.18 35.45 13.19
C LYS A 546 22.50 36.17 12.92
N ARG A 547 23.62 35.44 13.06
CA ARG A 547 24.95 35.98 12.80
C ARG A 547 25.12 36.37 11.33
N THR A 548 24.70 35.53 10.39
CA THR A 548 24.78 35.80 8.95
C THR A 548 23.95 37.03 8.57
N ILE A 549 22.72 37.15 9.10
CA ILE A 549 21.84 38.31 8.89
C ILE A 549 22.50 39.59 9.44
N SER A 550 23.08 39.56 10.67
CA SER A 550 23.75 40.68 11.28
C SER A 550 24.99 41.10 10.47
N GLU A 551 25.83 40.16 10.07
CA GLU A 551 27.01 40.43 9.23
C GLU A 551 26.63 41.02 7.87
N SER A 552 25.54 40.53 7.26
CA SER A 552 25.03 41.00 5.97
C SER A 552 24.40 42.41 6.10
N ASN A 553 23.68 42.70 7.17
CA ASN A 553 23.14 44.03 7.45
C ASN A 553 24.29 45.04 7.68
N LEU A 554 25.33 44.68 8.43
CA LEU A 554 26.51 45.50 8.62
C LEU A 554 27.22 45.84 7.29
N ARG A 555 27.40 44.88 6.40
CA ARG A 555 28.00 45.11 5.06
C ARG A 555 27.13 46.05 4.21
N LEU A 556 25.80 45.90 4.25
CA LEU A 556 24.88 46.80 3.55
C LEU A 556 24.94 48.21 4.11
N GLN A 557 24.98 48.36 5.43
CA GLN A 557 25.10 49.64 6.10
C GLN A 557 26.44 50.31 5.77
N GLU A 558 27.53 49.56 5.68
CA GLU A 558 28.86 50.07 5.26
C GLU A 558 28.85 50.50 3.78
N TYR A 559 28.22 49.73 2.91
CA TYR A 559 28.06 50.12 1.50
C TYR A 559 27.24 51.41 1.36
N ILE A 560 26.13 51.55 2.10
CA ILE A 560 25.33 52.78 2.13
C ILE A 560 26.15 53.93 2.68
N LYS A 561 27.02 53.73 3.67
CA LYS A 561 27.94 54.76 4.16
C LYS A 561 28.84 55.29 3.05
N ASN A 562 29.41 54.42 2.23
CA ASN A 562 30.25 54.85 1.09
C ASN A 562 29.44 55.66 0.07
N LEU A 563 28.17 55.33 -0.15
CA LEU A 563 27.28 56.14 -0.99
C LEU A 563 26.96 57.52 -0.38
N ILE A 564 26.82 57.61 0.94
CA ILE A 564 26.63 58.85 1.67
C ILE A 564 27.85 59.75 1.49
N ASP A 565 29.06 59.19 1.67
CA ASP A 565 30.32 59.95 1.54
C ASP A 565 30.50 60.50 0.11
N LYS A 566 30.11 59.70 -0.91
CA LYS A 566 30.09 60.12 -2.29
C LYS A 566 29.10 61.28 -2.54
N ALA A 567 27.85 61.09 -2.11
CA ALA A 567 26.79 62.09 -2.27
C ALA A 567 27.11 63.39 -1.52
N ASP A 568 27.73 63.32 -0.34
CA ASP A 568 28.18 64.51 0.42
C ASP A 568 29.28 65.25 -0.32
N GLY A 569 30.21 64.53 -0.97
CA GLY A 569 31.24 65.12 -1.85
C GLY A 569 30.62 65.87 -3.03
N ASP A 570 29.62 65.24 -3.72
CA ASP A 570 28.95 65.87 -4.83
C ASP A 570 28.15 67.14 -4.43
N VAL A 571 27.48 67.11 -3.27
CA VAL A 571 26.84 68.29 -2.67
C VAL A 571 27.81 69.43 -2.38
N LYS A 572 29.01 69.14 -1.86
CA LYS A 572 30.06 70.16 -1.58
C LYS A 572 30.56 70.80 -2.86
N VAL A 573 30.80 70.01 -3.93
CA VAL A 573 31.20 70.51 -5.25
C VAL A 573 30.16 71.43 -5.83
N LEU A 574 28.87 70.99 -5.82
CA LEU A 574 27.79 71.83 -6.31
C LEU A 574 27.59 73.12 -5.50
N SER A 575 27.72 73.04 -4.18
CA SER A 575 27.63 74.18 -3.28
C SER A 575 28.72 75.21 -3.58
N LYS A 576 29.93 74.73 -3.87
CA LYS A 576 31.06 75.66 -4.25
C LYS A 576 30.74 76.33 -5.61
N GLN A 577 30.30 75.57 -6.63
CA GLN A 577 29.93 76.17 -7.91
C GLN A 577 28.77 77.17 -7.77
N ILE A 578 27.80 76.95 -6.91
CA ILE A 578 26.69 77.85 -6.62
C ILE A 578 27.20 79.13 -5.94
N PHE A 579 28.21 79.03 -5.08
CA PHE A 579 28.84 80.18 -4.41
C PHE A 579 29.67 81.06 -5.36
N ASP A 580 30.40 80.45 -6.28
CA ASP A 580 31.33 81.15 -7.18
C ASP A 580 30.61 82.06 -8.20
N ILE A 581 29.52 81.62 -8.78
CA ILE A 581 28.75 82.29 -9.85
C ILE A 581 28.29 83.71 -9.42
N PRO A 582 27.67 83.96 -8.27
CA PRO A 582 27.28 85.28 -7.82
C PRO A 582 28.42 86.21 -7.50
N ASN A 583 29.65 85.68 -7.33
CA ASN A 583 30.83 86.44 -7.06
C ASN A 583 31.55 86.91 -8.31
N ASP A 584 31.18 86.44 -9.51
CA ASP A 584 31.73 86.94 -10.77
C ASP A 584 31.40 88.38 -11.07
N ALA A 585 32.35 89.14 -11.66
CA ALA A 585 32.19 90.52 -11.93
C ALA A 585 31.07 90.87 -12.91
N SER A 586 30.95 90.07 -13.97
CA SER A 586 29.91 90.20 -14.99
C SER A 586 28.49 89.90 -14.41
N TYR A 587 28.41 88.94 -13.45
CA TYR A 587 27.17 88.67 -12.76
C TYR A 587 26.67 89.77 -11.89
N LYS A 588 27.63 90.46 -11.16
CA LYS A 588 27.32 91.60 -10.28
C LYS A 588 26.87 92.83 -11.10
N GLU A 589 27.59 93.13 -12.22
CA GLU A 589 27.19 94.20 -13.13
C GLU A 589 25.87 94.02 -13.79
N GLY A 590 25.58 92.73 -14.36
CA GLY A 590 24.30 92.45 -14.94
C GLY A 590 23.16 92.47 -13.93
N LYS A 591 23.38 92.13 -12.68
CA LYS A 591 22.46 92.25 -11.58
C LYS A 591 22.08 93.71 -11.26
N GLN A 592 23.04 94.61 -11.30
CA GLN A 592 22.86 96.04 -11.05
C GLN A 592 21.97 96.64 -12.16
N ILE A 593 22.27 96.37 -13.44
CA ILE A 593 21.49 96.84 -14.55
C ILE A 593 20.01 96.37 -14.47
N LEU A 594 19.75 95.17 -13.97
CA LEU A 594 18.41 94.72 -13.73
C LEU A 594 17.72 95.39 -12.56
N GLN A 595 18.41 95.66 -11.49
CA GLN A 595 17.83 96.41 -10.34
C GLN A 595 17.42 97.85 -10.70
N ASP A 596 18.11 98.46 -11.63
CA ASP A 596 17.77 99.79 -12.13
C ASP A 596 16.54 99.77 -13.04
N ASN A 597 16.12 98.60 -13.60
CA ASN A 597 14.92 98.46 -14.40
C ASN A 597 13.91 97.56 -13.66
N LYS A 598 13.04 98.12 -12.86
CA LYS A 598 12.09 97.41 -11.99
C LYS A 598 11.16 96.50 -12.73
N ASN A 599 10.76 96.85 -13.94
CA ASN A 599 9.83 95.96 -14.74
C ASN A 599 10.56 94.74 -15.27
N LEU A 600 11.79 94.86 -15.72
CA LEU A 600 12.59 93.75 -16.19
C LEU A 600 12.92 92.79 -15.02
N ALA A 601 13.24 93.33 -13.86
CA ALA A 601 13.46 92.51 -12.63
C ALA A 601 12.21 91.75 -12.24
N TYR A 602 11.05 92.37 -12.22
CA TYR A 602 9.76 91.75 -11.89
C TYR A 602 9.42 90.63 -12.84
N LEU A 603 9.43 90.86 -14.18
CA LEU A 603 9.11 89.81 -15.21
C LEU A 603 10.03 88.66 -15.05
N ARG A 604 11.27 88.86 -14.75
CA ARG A 604 12.25 87.81 -14.51
C ARG A 604 11.94 87.00 -13.28
N GLU A 605 11.66 87.60 -12.18
CA GLU A 605 11.30 86.94 -10.91
C GLU A 605 10.06 86.05 -11.14
N GLN A 606 9.06 86.53 -11.88
CA GLN A 606 7.87 85.73 -12.20
C GLN A 606 8.22 84.54 -13.11
N VAL A 607 9.05 84.70 -14.13
CA VAL A 607 9.50 83.56 -14.99
C VAL A 607 10.28 82.53 -14.19
N VAL A 608 11.18 82.97 -13.30
CA VAL A 608 11.94 82.06 -12.44
C VAL A 608 11.01 81.33 -11.48
N ALA A 609 10.08 82.01 -10.84
CA ALA A 609 9.10 81.37 -9.94
C ALA A 609 8.22 80.32 -10.64
N LEU A 610 7.66 80.71 -11.81
CA LEU A 610 6.82 79.80 -12.60
C LEU A 610 7.62 78.62 -13.17
N SER A 611 8.90 78.85 -13.61
CA SER A 611 9.78 77.79 -14.11
C SER A 611 10.12 76.81 -12.97
N ALA A 612 10.40 77.29 -11.76
CA ALA A 612 10.61 76.41 -10.62
C ALA A 612 9.36 75.61 -10.29
N LYS A 613 8.20 76.23 -10.36
CA LYS A 613 6.90 75.48 -10.15
C LYS A 613 6.66 74.45 -11.25
N ARG A 614 6.92 74.79 -12.50
CA ARG A 614 6.85 73.79 -13.64
C ARG A 614 7.80 72.64 -13.41
N ASN A 615 9.05 72.87 -13.03
CA ASN A 615 10.03 71.80 -12.76
C ASN A 615 9.61 70.94 -11.59
N LEU A 616 9.03 71.50 -10.56
CA LEU A 616 8.44 70.71 -9.45
C LEU A 616 7.33 69.82 -9.96
N ILE A 617 6.38 70.36 -10.74
CA ILE A 617 5.30 69.50 -11.35
C ILE A 617 5.85 68.40 -12.19
N ASN A 618 6.83 68.63 -13.05
CA ASN A 618 7.48 67.62 -13.89
C ASN A 618 8.12 66.55 -13.04
N ARG A 619 8.85 66.87 -11.98
CA ARG A 619 9.47 65.97 -11.04
C ARG A 619 8.40 65.10 -10.35
N GLU A 620 7.41 65.73 -9.79
CA GLU A 620 6.37 65.03 -9.06
C GLU A 620 5.50 64.10 -9.95
N THR A 621 5.31 64.55 -11.23
CA THR A 621 4.65 63.70 -12.24
C THR A 621 5.49 62.47 -12.60
N ALA A 622 6.79 62.60 -12.73
CA ALA A 622 7.68 61.45 -12.99
C ALA A 622 7.62 60.42 -11.82
N ILE A 623 7.61 60.90 -10.56
CA ILE A 623 7.46 60.04 -9.41
C ILE A 623 6.08 59.35 -9.42
N LEU A 624 5.04 60.08 -9.82
CA LEU A 624 3.67 59.52 -9.94
C LEU A 624 3.62 58.37 -10.96
N GLU A 625 4.28 58.57 -12.14
CA GLU A 625 4.39 57.56 -13.18
C GLU A 625 5.14 56.34 -12.72
N GLN A 626 6.25 56.53 -11.98
CA GLN A 626 7.00 55.43 -11.38
C GLN A 626 6.14 54.62 -10.41
N ILE A 627 5.45 55.24 -9.46
CA ILE A 627 4.54 54.58 -8.51
C ILE A 627 3.42 53.81 -9.26
N ASN A 628 2.92 54.40 -10.34
CA ASN A 628 1.90 53.77 -11.17
C ASN A 628 2.42 52.50 -11.88
N GLN A 629 3.66 52.54 -12.38
CA GLN A 629 4.30 51.39 -13.00
C GLN A 629 4.55 50.28 -12.00
N GLU A 630 5.13 50.60 -10.84
CA GLU A 630 5.33 49.65 -9.74
C GLU A 630 4.00 48.97 -9.32
N ARG A 631 2.91 49.77 -9.24
CA ARG A 631 1.57 49.20 -8.94
C ARG A 631 1.07 48.25 -10.01
N LYS A 632 1.28 48.56 -11.30
CA LYS A 632 0.92 47.71 -12.45
C LYS A 632 1.73 46.40 -12.43
N ASP A 633 3.02 46.49 -12.15
CA ASP A 633 3.92 45.33 -12.08
C ASP A 633 3.52 44.39 -10.94
N ILE A 634 3.16 44.93 -9.77
CA ILE A 634 2.66 44.13 -8.64
C ILE A 634 1.32 43.45 -9.03
N ALA A 635 0.41 44.16 -9.70
CA ALA A 635 -0.85 43.58 -10.14
C ALA A 635 -0.67 42.44 -11.14
N ALA A 636 0.28 42.58 -12.07
CA ALA A 636 0.61 41.51 -13.03
C ALA A 636 1.24 40.30 -12.34
N LYS A 637 2.17 40.53 -11.40
CA LYS A 637 2.78 39.47 -10.57
C LYS A 637 1.73 38.72 -9.73
N LEU A 638 0.81 39.43 -9.08
CA LEU A 638 -0.28 38.84 -8.28
C LEU A 638 -1.12 37.88 -9.10
N LEU A 639 -1.55 38.30 -10.30
CA LEU A 639 -2.36 37.46 -11.14
C LEU A 639 -1.59 36.21 -11.64
N ASN A 640 -0.32 36.39 -12.01
CA ASN A 640 0.54 35.27 -12.44
C ASN A 640 0.78 34.30 -11.27
N GLU A 641 1.01 34.79 -10.06
CA GLU A 641 1.24 33.95 -8.89
C GLU A 641 -0.01 33.15 -8.52
N HIS A 642 -1.20 33.78 -8.59
CA HIS A 642 -2.46 33.06 -8.40
C HIS A 642 -2.66 31.97 -9.47
N LEU A 643 -2.31 32.24 -10.73
CA LEU A 643 -2.45 31.25 -11.80
C LEU A 643 -1.36 30.15 -11.75
N SER A 644 -0.21 30.40 -11.15
CA SER A 644 0.84 29.38 -10.96
C SER A 644 0.43 28.31 -9.94
N TYR A 645 -0.56 28.60 -9.09
CA TYR A 645 -1.17 27.59 -8.22
C TYR A 645 -1.83 26.43 -8.99
N LEU A 646 -2.39 26.70 -10.19
CA LEU A 646 -2.93 25.64 -11.04
C LEU A 646 -1.84 24.69 -11.55
N GLU A 647 -0.63 25.19 -11.80
CA GLU A 647 0.51 24.33 -12.18
C GLU A 647 0.90 23.43 -11.03
N LEU A 648 0.93 23.98 -9.82
CA LEU A 648 1.21 23.21 -8.61
C LEU A 648 0.17 22.08 -8.41
N MET A 649 -1.13 22.37 -8.61
CA MET A 649 -2.21 21.37 -8.56
C MET A 649 -2.07 20.30 -9.64
N ASN A 650 -1.73 20.68 -10.87
CA ASN A 650 -1.51 19.74 -11.95
C ASN A 650 -0.30 18.83 -11.69
N THR A 651 0.78 19.42 -11.16
CA THR A 651 2.00 18.67 -10.84
C THR A 651 1.72 17.61 -9.78
N ILE A 652 1.11 17.99 -8.66
CA ILE A 652 0.81 16.99 -7.61
C ILE A 652 -0.20 15.95 -8.08
N ALA A 653 -1.21 16.31 -8.83
CA ALA A 653 -2.17 15.37 -9.40
C ALA A 653 -1.49 14.34 -10.32
N SER A 654 -0.49 14.75 -11.10
CA SER A 654 0.28 13.84 -11.96
C SER A 654 1.20 12.89 -11.19
N ILE A 655 1.76 13.34 -10.06
CA ILE A 655 2.62 12.53 -9.19
C ILE A 655 1.78 11.51 -8.40
N LEU A 656 0.61 11.91 -7.93
CA LEU A 656 -0.30 11.09 -7.17
C LEU A 656 -1.11 10.15 -8.09
N ARG A 657 -0.41 9.22 -8.70
CA ARG A 657 -0.98 8.14 -9.52
C ARG A 657 -0.27 6.83 -9.19
N ILE A 658 -1.05 5.77 -9.02
CA ILE A 658 -0.57 4.40 -8.85
C ILE A 658 -1.37 3.50 -9.80
N GLN A 659 -0.67 2.55 -10.39
CA GLN A 659 -1.29 1.49 -11.18
C GLN A 659 -0.71 0.16 -10.69
N HIS A 660 -1.60 -0.75 -10.35
CA HIS A 660 -1.25 -2.11 -9.96
C HIS A 660 -2.30 -3.06 -10.53
N ASP A 661 -1.87 -4.07 -11.27
CA ASP A 661 -2.75 -4.94 -12.04
C ASP A 661 -3.77 -4.12 -12.88
N ASN A 662 -5.06 -4.41 -12.68
CA ASN A 662 -6.17 -3.76 -13.37
C ASN A 662 -6.72 -2.54 -12.60
N ILE A 663 -6.07 -2.10 -11.51
CA ILE A 663 -6.50 -0.94 -10.73
C ILE A 663 -5.63 0.26 -11.03
N ILE A 664 -6.26 1.40 -11.28
CA ILE A 664 -5.61 2.70 -11.39
C ILE A 664 -6.22 3.61 -10.32
N LEU A 665 -5.39 4.05 -9.37
CA LEU A 665 -5.76 5.10 -8.43
C LEU A 665 -5.00 6.38 -8.82
N SER A 666 -5.73 7.44 -9.11
CA SER A 666 -5.18 8.71 -9.57
C SER A 666 -5.80 9.89 -8.85
N ALA A 667 -5.01 10.95 -8.64
CA ALA A 667 -5.50 12.22 -8.15
C ALA A 667 -5.91 13.12 -9.33
N ASN A 668 -6.95 13.87 -9.11
CA ASN A 668 -7.40 14.99 -9.92
C ASN A 668 -7.71 16.14 -8.97
N TYR A 669 -8.23 17.27 -9.44
CA TYR A 669 -8.71 18.33 -8.57
C TYR A 669 -9.99 18.94 -9.12
N ASP A 670 -10.88 19.34 -8.21
CA ASP A 670 -12.15 19.96 -8.53
C ASP A 670 -12.32 21.30 -7.82
N LEU A 671 -13.13 22.19 -8.43
CA LEU A 671 -13.49 23.45 -7.83
C LEU A 671 -14.31 23.20 -6.57
N ARG A 672 -13.95 23.86 -5.48
CA ARG A 672 -14.73 23.86 -4.24
C ARG A 672 -16.02 24.66 -4.41
N SER A 673 -17.13 24.16 -3.90
CA SER A 673 -18.42 24.84 -3.84
C SER A 673 -18.37 26.14 -3.01
N GLU A 674 -17.43 26.24 -2.11
CA GLU A 674 -17.17 27.37 -1.25
C GLU A 674 -16.83 28.65 -2.02
N LEU A 675 -16.27 28.57 -3.24
CA LEU A 675 -16.04 29.75 -4.06
C LEU A 675 -17.34 30.47 -4.42
N GLU A 676 -18.34 29.73 -4.89
CA GLU A 676 -19.64 30.32 -5.27
C GLU A 676 -20.36 30.85 -4.05
N ASN A 677 -20.39 30.11 -2.95
CA ASN A 677 -21.01 30.52 -1.69
C ASN A 677 -20.33 31.79 -1.16
N TRP A 678 -19.02 31.84 -1.13
CA TRP A 678 -18.26 32.99 -0.65
C TRP A 678 -18.49 34.23 -1.54
N LEU A 679 -18.54 34.11 -2.87
CA LEU A 679 -18.84 35.20 -3.77
C LEU A 679 -20.27 35.73 -3.52
N ASN A 680 -21.23 34.83 -3.32
CA ASN A 680 -22.61 35.18 -2.98
C ASN A 680 -22.74 35.86 -1.61
N GLU A 681 -21.91 35.51 -0.65
CA GLU A 681 -21.84 36.15 0.66
C GLU A 681 -21.16 37.52 0.63
N THR A 682 -20.20 37.70 -0.25
CA THR A 682 -19.37 38.92 -0.35
C THR A 682 -20.11 40.07 -1.02
N PHE A 683 -20.90 39.78 -2.05
CA PHE A 683 -21.54 40.81 -2.87
C PHE A 683 -23.04 40.91 -2.65
N SER A 684 -23.58 42.13 -2.87
CA SER A 684 -25.03 42.36 -2.89
C SER A 684 -25.63 41.86 -4.20
N LEU A 685 -26.50 40.84 -4.13
CA LEU A 685 -27.13 40.18 -5.28
C LEU A 685 -28.36 40.89 -5.84
N ARG A 686 -28.55 42.20 -5.53
CA ARG A 686 -29.75 42.96 -5.97
C ARG A 686 -29.81 43.23 -7.48
N SER A 687 -28.73 43.00 -8.24
CA SER A 687 -28.71 43.17 -9.69
C SER A 687 -28.51 41.84 -10.41
N SER A 688 -29.22 41.62 -11.52
CA SER A 688 -29.05 40.43 -12.38
C SER A 688 -27.65 40.34 -12.97
N SER A 689 -26.99 41.48 -13.18
CA SER A 689 -25.61 41.54 -13.71
C SER A 689 -24.55 40.94 -12.75
N MET A 690 -24.78 41.06 -11.42
CA MET A 690 -23.89 40.48 -10.42
C MET A 690 -23.98 38.95 -10.40
N ASN A 691 -25.19 38.39 -10.41
CA ASN A 691 -25.42 36.95 -10.44
C ASN A 691 -24.77 36.34 -11.70
N GLN A 692 -24.90 37.01 -12.85
CA GLN A 692 -24.29 36.57 -14.09
C GLN A 692 -22.75 36.61 -14.01
N LEU A 693 -22.16 37.63 -13.41
CA LEU A 693 -20.74 37.75 -13.18
C LEU A 693 -20.22 36.59 -12.32
N ILE A 694 -20.86 36.27 -11.20
CA ILE A 694 -20.50 35.17 -10.31
C ILE A 694 -20.58 33.83 -11.07
N THR A 695 -21.68 33.57 -11.77
CA THR A 695 -21.85 32.37 -12.57
C THR A 695 -20.75 32.22 -13.65
N ASN A 696 -20.39 33.31 -14.31
CA ASN A 696 -19.31 33.30 -15.30
C ASN A 696 -17.95 32.93 -14.67
N ILE A 697 -17.62 33.53 -13.52
CA ILE A 697 -16.36 33.23 -12.80
C ILE A 697 -16.30 31.77 -12.38
N VAL A 698 -17.36 31.26 -11.75
CA VAL A 698 -17.44 29.85 -11.34
C VAL A 698 -17.27 28.93 -12.57
N THR A 699 -17.91 29.28 -13.68
CA THR A 699 -17.79 28.51 -14.93
C THR A 699 -16.37 28.51 -15.47
N GLN A 700 -15.69 29.67 -15.42
CA GLN A 700 -14.30 29.78 -15.87
C GLN A 700 -13.33 28.99 -14.97
N TYR A 701 -13.52 28.99 -13.66
CA TYR A 701 -12.75 28.15 -12.75
C TYR A 701 -12.97 26.64 -12.99
N LYS A 702 -14.21 26.23 -13.33
CA LYS A 702 -14.53 24.84 -13.67
C LYS A 702 -13.80 24.33 -14.91
N LYS A 703 -13.43 25.22 -15.83
CA LYS A 703 -12.64 24.85 -17.02
C LYS A 703 -11.17 24.50 -16.70
N LYS A 704 -10.68 24.89 -15.54
CA LYS A 704 -9.33 24.57 -15.02
C LYS A 704 -8.16 25.03 -15.95
N THR A 705 -8.41 26.00 -16.85
CA THR A 705 -7.38 26.55 -17.73
C THR A 705 -6.93 27.92 -17.26
N LYS A 706 -5.61 28.21 -17.36
CA LYS A 706 -5.04 29.49 -16.94
C LYS A 706 -5.69 30.69 -17.68
N GLU A 707 -5.95 30.55 -18.96
CA GLU A 707 -6.53 31.59 -19.81
C GLU A 707 -7.92 32.02 -19.36
N GLU A 708 -8.79 31.04 -19.11
CA GLU A 708 -10.16 31.28 -18.68
C GLU A 708 -10.21 31.89 -17.28
N ILE A 709 -9.44 31.32 -16.34
CA ILE A 709 -9.38 31.87 -14.98
C ILE A 709 -8.76 33.25 -14.97
N ARG A 710 -7.70 33.50 -15.77
CA ARG A 710 -7.10 34.84 -15.94
C ARG A 710 -8.14 35.87 -16.37
N THR A 711 -8.92 35.52 -17.37
CA THR A 711 -9.94 36.42 -17.94
C THR A 711 -10.99 36.78 -16.90
N GLY A 712 -11.53 35.79 -16.21
CA GLY A 712 -12.57 36.00 -15.18
C GLY A 712 -12.07 36.77 -13.95
N VAL A 713 -10.93 36.35 -13.43
CA VAL A 713 -10.33 37.03 -12.27
C VAL A 713 -9.96 38.46 -12.63
N ALA A 714 -9.33 38.72 -13.76
CA ALA A 714 -8.99 40.07 -14.19
C ALA A 714 -10.23 40.96 -14.36
N GLU A 715 -11.31 40.46 -14.92
CA GLU A 715 -12.57 41.20 -15.05
C GLU A 715 -13.14 41.54 -13.68
N LEU A 716 -13.24 40.55 -12.77
CA LEU A 716 -13.75 40.74 -11.42
C LEU A 716 -12.92 41.76 -10.63
N LEU A 717 -11.60 41.64 -10.65
CA LEU A 717 -10.68 42.54 -9.98
C LEU A 717 -10.75 43.95 -10.55
N ASN A 718 -10.84 44.12 -11.86
CA ASN A 718 -10.97 45.43 -12.49
C ASN A 718 -12.29 46.12 -12.10
N LYS A 719 -13.40 45.41 -12.08
CA LYS A 719 -14.67 45.95 -11.62
C LYS A 719 -14.63 46.36 -10.14
N ALA A 720 -14.00 45.50 -9.29
CA ALA A 720 -13.78 45.86 -7.88
C ALA A 720 -12.95 47.14 -7.74
N LEU A 721 -11.84 47.26 -8.45
CA LEU A 721 -10.91 48.38 -8.38
C LEU A 721 -11.53 49.70 -8.89
N ARG A 722 -12.47 49.63 -9.82
CA ARG A 722 -13.22 50.76 -10.34
C ARG A 722 -14.39 51.18 -9.43
N GLY A 723 -14.69 50.39 -8.39
CA GLY A 723 -15.84 50.67 -7.50
C GLY A 723 -17.19 50.30 -8.12
N GLU A 724 -17.20 49.42 -9.16
CA GLU A 724 -18.42 49.02 -9.82
C GLU A 724 -19.14 47.90 -9.06
N LEU A 725 -18.51 47.31 -8.02
CA LEU A 725 -19.01 46.22 -7.22
C LEU A 725 -19.44 46.73 -5.84
N THR A 726 -20.64 46.31 -5.38
CA THR A 726 -21.17 46.65 -4.08
C THR A 726 -20.96 45.51 -3.08
N PHE A 727 -20.08 45.73 -2.12
CA PHE A 727 -19.81 44.78 -1.04
C PHE A 727 -20.89 44.80 0.01
N LYS A 728 -21.19 43.64 0.61
CA LYS A 728 -22.03 43.58 1.84
C LYS A 728 -21.26 44.06 3.06
N ASN A 729 -21.99 44.39 4.14
CA ASN A 729 -21.38 44.81 5.39
C ASN A 729 -20.35 43.81 5.91
N GLY A 730 -19.16 44.32 6.28
CA GLY A 730 -18.05 43.52 6.75
C GLY A 730 -17.01 43.16 5.68
N TYR A 731 -17.32 43.37 4.40
CA TYR A 731 -16.39 43.15 3.32
C TYR A 731 -15.85 44.46 2.74
N ASN A 732 -14.57 44.48 2.43
CA ASN A 732 -13.95 45.60 1.74
C ASN A 732 -13.12 45.12 0.54
N MET A 733 -12.74 46.00 -0.32
CA MET A 733 -12.00 45.67 -1.57
C MET A 733 -10.66 44.95 -1.30
N GLN A 734 -9.91 45.39 -0.29
CA GLN A 734 -8.61 44.79 0.00
C GLN A 734 -8.77 43.36 0.52
N THR A 735 -9.64 43.15 1.51
CA THR A 735 -9.92 41.78 2.03
C THR A 735 -10.52 40.87 0.96
N PHE A 736 -11.39 41.41 0.09
CA PHE A 736 -11.92 40.68 -1.04
C PHE A 736 -10.80 40.20 -2.01
N ILE A 737 -9.95 41.12 -2.48
CA ILE A 737 -8.86 40.77 -3.40
C ILE A 737 -7.88 39.80 -2.75
N SER A 738 -7.56 40.00 -1.47
CA SER A 738 -6.72 39.08 -0.72
C SER A 738 -7.30 37.66 -0.71
N ASN A 739 -8.55 37.50 -0.28
CA ASN A 739 -9.21 36.22 -0.17
C ASN A 739 -9.42 35.56 -1.54
N MET A 740 -9.80 36.35 -2.57
CA MET A 740 -9.99 35.82 -3.92
C MET A 740 -8.72 35.18 -4.48
N LEU A 741 -7.56 35.80 -4.23
CA LEU A 741 -6.29 35.37 -4.82
C LEU A 741 -5.49 34.41 -3.92
N SER A 742 -5.66 34.42 -2.58
CA SER A 742 -4.88 33.63 -1.65
C SER A 742 -5.63 32.51 -0.96
N ASN A 743 -6.85 32.19 -1.37
CA ASN A 743 -7.58 31.02 -0.89
C ASN A 743 -7.42 29.82 -1.84
N ASN A 744 -7.45 28.66 -1.22
CA ASN A 744 -7.47 27.39 -1.94
C ASN A 744 -8.90 27.10 -2.47
N TRP A 745 -9.16 27.47 -3.72
CA TRP A 745 -10.44 27.21 -4.39
C TRP A 745 -10.56 25.84 -5.03
N PHE A 746 -9.50 25.02 -5.04
CA PHE A 746 -9.51 23.68 -5.56
C PHE A 746 -9.26 22.67 -4.44
N LYS A 747 -9.88 21.50 -4.55
CA LYS A 747 -9.61 20.34 -3.69
C LYS A 747 -9.10 19.18 -4.54
N LEU A 748 -8.17 18.42 -4.02
CA LEU A 748 -7.81 17.14 -4.62
C LEU A 748 -9.01 16.21 -4.53
N LYS A 749 -9.27 15.51 -5.62
CA LYS A 749 -10.26 14.46 -5.76
C LYS A 749 -9.58 13.23 -6.31
N PHE A 750 -9.96 12.10 -5.81
CA PHE A 750 -9.32 10.85 -6.20
C PHE A 750 -10.28 10.03 -7.05
N ASN A 751 -9.74 9.41 -8.10
CA ASN A 751 -10.48 8.56 -9.00
C ASN A 751 -9.88 7.16 -8.99
N VAL A 752 -10.73 6.16 -8.85
CA VAL A 752 -10.38 4.75 -8.91
C VAL A 752 -11.02 4.14 -10.15
N GLU A 753 -10.19 3.53 -10.97
CA GLU A 753 -10.61 2.75 -12.14
C GLU A 753 -10.20 1.28 -11.94
N TYR A 754 -11.08 0.36 -12.19
CA TYR A 754 -10.84 -1.08 -12.19
C TYR A 754 -11.44 -1.69 -13.44
N GLU A 755 -10.62 -2.38 -14.22
CA GLU A 755 -11.02 -2.99 -15.51
C GLU A 755 -11.69 -1.99 -16.49
N ASN A 756 -11.23 -0.74 -16.51
CA ASN A 756 -11.77 0.40 -17.26
C ASN A 756 -13.12 0.94 -16.79
N ASP A 757 -13.68 0.45 -15.69
CA ASP A 757 -14.86 1.03 -15.04
C ASP A 757 -14.43 2.03 -13.96
N ASN A 758 -15.09 3.17 -13.88
CA ASN A 758 -14.91 4.09 -12.74
C ASN A 758 -15.63 3.54 -11.51
N LEU A 759 -15.08 3.81 -10.32
CA LEU A 759 -15.67 3.35 -9.05
C LEU A 759 -17.14 3.77 -8.90
N SER A 760 -17.51 4.97 -9.37
CA SER A 760 -18.90 5.48 -9.34
C SER A 760 -19.88 4.63 -10.14
N ASP A 761 -19.41 3.97 -11.19
CA ASP A 761 -20.24 3.26 -12.17
C ASP A 761 -20.40 1.76 -11.83
N MET A 762 -19.61 1.28 -10.84
CA MET A 762 -19.61 -0.12 -10.41
C MET A 762 -20.81 -0.44 -9.49
N SER A 763 -21.17 -1.72 -9.43
CA SER A 763 -22.14 -2.21 -8.44
C SER A 763 -21.59 -2.06 -7.00
N PRO A 764 -22.43 -1.95 -5.97
CA PRO A 764 -21.98 -1.80 -4.58
C PRO A 764 -20.96 -2.89 -4.16
N GLY A 765 -21.19 -4.14 -4.56
CA GLY A 765 -20.27 -5.25 -4.25
C GLY A 765 -18.92 -5.09 -4.96
N LYS A 766 -18.91 -4.81 -6.27
CA LYS A 766 -17.65 -4.59 -7.01
C LYS A 766 -16.86 -3.43 -6.40
N ARG A 767 -17.53 -2.36 -5.96
CA ARG A 767 -16.89 -1.25 -5.25
C ARG A 767 -16.22 -1.69 -3.95
N SER A 768 -16.94 -2.45 -3.10
CA SER A 768 -16.40 -2.95 -1.82
C SER A 768 -15.17 -3.83 -2.04
N PHE A 769 -15.19 -4.70 -3.05
CA PHE A 769 -14.05 -5.53 -3.43
C PHE A 769 -12.85 -4.69 -3.89
N VAL A 770 -13.08 -3.71 -4.76
CA VAL A 770 -12.02 -2.82 -5.26
C VAL A 770 -11.37 -2.01 -4.13
N VAL A 771 -12.18 -1.52 -3.17
CA VAL A 771 -11.67 -0.82 -1.99
C VAL A 771 -10.86 -1.76 -1.09
N LEU A 772 -11.33 -2.98 -0.86
CA LEU A 772 -10.57 -3.98 -0.11
C LEU A 772 -9.23 -4.27 -0.79
N LYS A 773 -9.24 -4.46 -2.11
CA LYS A 773 -8.02 -4.70 -2.89
C LYS A 773 -7.06 -3.51 -2.81
N LEU A 774 -7.56 -2.28 -2.92
CA LEU A 774 -6.75 -1.07 -2.75
C LEU A 774 -6.09 -1.01 -1.36
N LEU A 775 -6.87 -1.25 -0.31
CA LEU A 775 -6.37 -1.20 1.06
C LEU A 775 -5.27 -2.23 1.31
N LEU A 776 -5.40 -3.41 0.77
CA LEU A 776 -4.47 -4.51 1.02
C LEU A 776 -3.26 -4.51 0.08
N ASP A 777 -3.40 -4.09 -1.19
CA ASP A 777 -2.30 -4.09 -2.16
C ASP A 777 -1.35 -2.90 -1.99
N PHE A 778 -1.89 -1.77 -1.54
CA PHE A 778 -1.09 -0.54 -1.38
C PHE A 778 -0.69 -0.26 0.07
N SER A 779 -1.05 -1.15 0.99
CA SER A 779 -0.57 -1.08 2.37
C SER A 779 0.79 -1.75 2.49
N ASP A 780 1.82 -1.00 2.89
CA ASP A 780 3.13 -1.55 3.27
C ASP A 780 3.08 -2.32 4.60
N LYS A 781 1.92 -2.35 5.25
CA LYS A 781 1.71 -2.98 6.55
C LYS A 781 1.73 -4.50 6.42
N LYS A 782 2.43 -5.15 7.33
CA LYS A 782 2.47 -6.63 7.46
C LYS A 782 1.73 -7.13 8.71
N CYS A 783 1.01 -6.25 9.39
CA CYS A 783 0.20 -6.58 10.55
C CYS A 783 -1.00 -7.47 10.18
N PRO A 784 -1.63 -8.16 11.15
CA PRO A 784 -2.82 -8.97 10.91
C PRO A 784 -4.00 -8.16 10.36
N ILE A 785 -4.81 -8.81 9.53
CA ILE A 785 -6.04 -8.25 8.95
C ILE A 785 -7.23 -8.96 9.56
N LEU A 786 -8.15 -8.19 10.10
CA LEU A 786 -9.43 -8.66 10.64
C LEU A 786 -10.56 -8.14 9.75
N ILE A 787 -11.40 -9.04 9.20
CA ILE A 787 -12.47 -8.65 8.26
C ILE A 787 -13.78 -9.30 8.68
N ASP A 788 -14.82 -8.51 8.82
CA ASP A 788 -16.17 -9.00 9.11
C ASP A 788 -17.03 -9.00 7.83
N GLN A 789 -17.28 -10.19 7.30
CA GLN A 789 -18.16 -10.46 6.14
C GLN A 789 -17.78 -9.65 4.88
N PRO A 790 -16.61 -9.88 4.29
CA PRO A 790 -16.18 -9.18 3.06
C PRO A 790 -17.03 -9.51 1.84
N GLU A 791 -17.79 -10.60 1.91
CA GLU A 791 -18.68 -11.06 0.85
C GLU A 791 -20.01 -10.31 0.78
N ASP A 792 -20.35 -9.49 1.77
CA ASP A 792 -21.61 -8.76 1.76
C ASP A 792 -21.70 -7.88 0.51
N ASN A 793 -22.85 -7.97 -0.17
CA ASN A 793 -23.13 -7.30 -1.44
C ASN A 793 -22.36 -7.83 -2.69
N LEU A 794 -21.52 -8.87 -2.56
CA LEU A 794 -20.91 -9.56 -3.70
C LEU A 794 -21.80 -10.72 -4.18
N ASP A 795 -21.87 -10.91 -5.49
CA ASP A 795 -22.45 -12.14 -6.02
C ASP A 795 -21.45 -13.32 -5.94
N ASN A 796 -21.96 -14.55 -5.96
CA ASN A 796 -21.12 -15.76 -5.81
C ASN A 796 -20.02 -15.87 -6.89
N ARG A 797 -20.21 -15.29 -8.07
CA ARG A 797 -19.24 -15.34 -9.15
C ARG A 797 -18.06 -14.40 -8.85
N ALA A 798 -18.32 -13.19 -8.37
CA ALA A 798 -17.30 -12.24 -7.92
C ALA A 798 -16.56 -12.81 -6.70
N ILE A 799 -17.27 -13.42 -5.73
CA ILE A 799 -16.65 -14.07 -4.59
C ILE A 799 -15.65 -15.13 -5.05
N TYR A 800 -16.04 -16.05 -5.91
CA TYR A 800 -15.18 -17.16 -6.32
C TYR A 800 -14.04 -16.75 -7.25
N ASN A 801 -14.31 -15.91 -8.24
CA ASN A 801 -13.33 -15.57 -9.26
C ASN A 801 -12.35 -14.46 -8.84
N GLU A 802 -12.75 -13.60 -7.91
CA GLU A 802 -12.00 -12.40 -7.53
C GLU A 802 -11.57 -12.44 -6.05
N LEU A 803 -12.52 -12.42 -5.11
CA LEU A 803 -12.22 -12.32 -3.68
C LEU A 803 -11.44 -13.54 -3.16
N VAL A 804 -11.85 -14.76 -3.54
CA VAL A 804 -11.19 -16.01 -3.11
C VAL A 804 -9.74 -16.05 -3.60
N LYS A 805 -9.50 -15.74 -4.87
CA LYS A 805 -8.14 -15.70 -5.43
C LYS A 805 -7.28 -14.68 -4.71
N TYR A 806 -7.84 -13.52 -4.45
CA TYR A 806 -7.16 -12.45 -3.76
C TYR A 806 -6.78 -12.83 -2.31
N ILE A 807 -7.70 -13.45 -1.57
CA ILE A 807 -7.43 -13.94 -0.20
C ILE A 807 -6.34 -15.02 -0.23
N ARG A 808 -6.34 -15.93 -1.21
CA ARG A 808 -5.30 -16.98 -1.37
C ARG A 808 -3.89 -16.40 -1.54
N GLU A 809 -3.76 -15.27 -2.22
CA GLU A 809 -2.47 -14.60 -2.39
C GLU A 809 -2.06 -13.87 -1.11
N LYS A 810 -2.97 -13.11 -0.52
CA LYS A 810 -2.67 -12.27 0.64
C LYS A 810 -2.43 -13.06 1.92
N LYS A 811 -3.07 -14.21 2.13
CA LYS A 811 -2.81 -15.07 3.29
C LYS A 811 -1.37 -15.58 3.38
N LYS A 812 -0.63 -15.62 2.26
CA LYS A 812 0.80 -15.98 2.24
C LYS A 812 1.67 -14.85 2.81
N GLU A 813 1.25 -13.60 2.69
CA GLU A 813 2.00 -12.43 3.12
C GLU A 813 1.64 -11.96 4.54
N ARG A 814 0.36 -12.12 4.92
CA ARG A 814 -0.21 -11.57 6.17
C ARG A 814 -1.15 -12.58 6.82
N GLN A 815 -1.26 -12.52 8.14
CA GLN A 815 -2.33 -13.24 8.84
C GLN A 815 -3.68 -12.60 8.53
N ILE A 816 -4.67 -13.42 8.18
CA ILE A 816 -6.04 -12.98 7.93
C ILE A 816 -6.98 -13.72 8.89
N ILE A 817 -7.80 -12.96 9.63
CA ILE A 817 -8.86 -13.46 10.48
C ILE A 817 -10.18 -12.92 9.94
N LEU A 818 -11.05 -13.80 9.44
CA LEU A 818 -12.19 -13.41 8.64
C LEU A 818 -13.46 -14.09 9.15
N VAL A 819 -14.52 -13.31 9.33
CA VAL A 819 -15.88 -13.83 9.59
C VAL A 819 -16.61 -13.99 8.26
N THR A 820 -17.20 -15.16 8.02
CA THR A 820 -17.96 -15.41 6.78
C THR A 820 -19.12 -16.37 6.97
N HIS A 821 -20.09 -16.26 6.07
CA HIS A 821 -21.19 -17.20 5.87
C HIS A 821 -21.10 -17.91 4.51
N ASN A 822 -20.07 -17.63 3.72
CA ASN A 822 -19.97 -18.14 2.35
C ASN A 822 -19.01 -19.34 2.26
N PRO A 823 -19.47 -20.52 1.80
CA PRO A 823 -18.63 -21.70 1.65
C PRO A 823 -17.48 -21.49 0.63
N ASN A 824 -17.68 -20.66 -0.38
CA ASN A 824 -16.64 -20.37 -1.36
C ASN A 824 -15.42 -19.71 -0.74
N ILE A 825 -15.58 -18.92 0.32
CA ILE A 825 -14.47 -18.31 1.03
C ILE A 825 -13.75 -19.37 1.87
N VAL A 826 -14.47 -20.14 2.66
CA VAL A 826 -13.87 -21.13 3.57
C VAL A 826 -13.16 -22.24 2.79
N VAL A 827 -13.85 -22.85 1.85
CA VAL A 827 -13.35 -23.98 1.06
C VAL A 827 -12.51 -23.48 -0.13
N GLY A 828 -13.04 -22.49 -0.87
CA GLY A 828 -12.38 -21.99 -2.06
C GLY A 828 -11.10 -21.23 -1.78
N ALA A 829 -10.98 -20.49 -0.69
CA ALA A 829 -9.71 -19.87 -0.28
C ALA A 829 -8.80 -20.80 0.52
N ASP A 830 -9.17 -22.08 0.68
CA ASP A 830 -8.41 -23.10 1.42
C ASP A 830 -8.01 -22.59 2.82
N SER A 831 -9.03 -22.39 3.67
CA SER A 831 -8.80 -21.90 5.04
C SER A 831 -7.94 -22.88 5.83
N GLU A 832 -6.85 -22.42 6.39
CA GLU A 832 -5.97 -23.24 7.21
C GLU A 832 -6.61 -23.57 8.57
N GLU A 833 -7.33 -22.57 9.13
CA GLU A 833 -8.06 -22.79 10.38
C GLU A 833 -9.50 -22.32 10.23
N VAL A 834 -10.41 -23.18 10.66
CA VAL A 834 -11.83 -22.89 10.76
C VAL A 834 -12.24 -22.86 12.23
N ILE A 835 -12.80 -21.74 12.64
CA ILE A 835 -13.31 -21.50 13.99
C ILE A 835 -14.83 -21.53 13.92
N VAL A 836 -15.44 -22.56 14.45
CA VAL A 836 -16.89 -22.77 14.47
C VAL A 836 -17.46 -22.17 15.75
N ALA A 837 -18.33 -21.19 15.62
CA ALA A 837 -18.97 -20.47 16.71
C ALA A 837 -20.40 -20.98 16.97
N ASN A 838 -20.75 -21.19 18.25
CA ASN A 838 -22.10 -21.51 18.66
C ASN A 838 -22.59 -20.63 19.81
N GLN A 839 -23.88 -20.31 19.79
CA GLN A 839 -24.59 -19.70 20.90
C GLN A 839 -25.39 -20.76 21.64
N ASN A 840 -25.25 -20.81 22.98
CA ASN A 840 -25.98 -21.72 23.81
C ASN A 840 -27.49 -21.57 23.62
N GLY A 841 -28.15 -22.68 23.36
CA GLY A 841 -29.58 -22.75 23.16
C GLY A 841 -30.14 -24.13 23.44
N LYS A 842 -31.45 -24.24 23.54
CA LYS A 842 -32.14 -25.50 23.83
C LYS A 842 -31.82 -26.62 22.83
N ASN A 843 -31.70 -26.29 21.55
CA ASN A 843 -31.39 -27.24 20.47
C ASN A 843 -29.89 -27.26 20.12
N ALA A 844 -29.09 -26.37 20.68
CA ALA A 844 -27.68 -26.24 20.42
C ALA A 844 -26.92 -25.95 21.73
N PRO A 845 -26.82 -26.93 22.66
CA PRO A 845 -26.21 -26.71 23.96
C PRO A 845 -24.68 -26.55 23.83
N ASN A 846 -24.13 -25.59 24.59
CA ASN A 846 -22.71 -25.43 24.82
C ASN A 846 -22.25 -26.21 26.07
N ALA A 847 -20.97 -26.50 26.19
CA ALA A 847 -20.38 -27.02 27.39
C ALA A 847 -20.52 -25.99 28.52
N GLY A 848 -20.91 -26.42 29.73
CA GLY A 848 -21.05 -25.54 30.89
C GLY A 848 -22.10 -24.44 30.74
N SER A 849 -22.99 -24.51 29.76
CA SER A 849 -24.06 -23.51 29.50
C SER A 849 -23.58 -22.07 29.30
N ILE A 850 -22.32 -21.87 28.90
CA ILE A 850 -21.77 -20.57 28.55
C ILE A 850 -22.41 -20.03 27.28
N LYS A 851 -22.58 -18.69 27.16
CA LYS A 851 -23.32 -18.07 26.06
C LYS A 851 -22.72 -18.36 24.69
N PHE A 852 -21.40 -18.15 24.54
CA PHE A 852 -20.68 -18.41 23.30
C PHE A 852 -19.58 -19.45 23.50
N GLN A 853 -19.49 -20.39 22.57
CA GLN A 853 -18.45 -21.40 22.54
C GLN A 853 -17.90 -21.51 21.13
N TYR A 854 -16.62 -21.86 21.02
CA TYR A 854 -15.92 -22.02 19.75
C TYR A 854 -15.16 -23.35 19.73
N VAL A 855 -15.05 -23.93 18.56
CA VAL A 855 -14.14 -25.07 18.31
C VAL A 855 -13.30 -24.75 17.08
N THR A 856 -12.03 -25.14 17.13
CA THR A 856 -11.04 -24.82 16.11
C THR A 856 -10.46 -26.06 15.48
N GLY A 857 -10.06 -25.97 14.22
CA GLY A 857 -9.35 -27.03 13.51
C GLY A 857 -9.29 -26.81 12.00
N SER A 858 -8.66 -27.73 11.32
CA SER A 858 -8.49 -27.72 9.88
C SER A 858 -9.73 -28.24 9.12
N LEU A 859 -9.83 -27.91 7.82
CA LEU A 859 -10.88 -28.48 6.92
C LEU A 859 -10.79 -30.00 6.78
N GLU A 860 -9.63 -30.60 6.95
CA GLU A 860 -9.42 -32.05 6.92
C GLU A 860 -9.85 -32.79 8.22
N ASN A 861 -10.14 -32.04 9.28
CA ASN A 861 -10.63 -32.61 10.52
C ASN A 861 -12.06 -33.14 10.32
N ASN A 862 -12.20 -34.45 10.27
CA ASN A 862 -13.47 -35.13 10.17
C ASN A 862 -13.68 -36.10 11.35
N SER A 863 -14.91 -36.30 11.76
CA SER A 863 -15.27 -37.33 12.70
C SER A 863 -16.70 -37.78 12.48
N SER A 864 -16.96 -39.05 12.80
CA SER A 864 -18.33 -39.59 12.75
C SER A 864 -19.23 -38.79 13.67
N ARG A 865 -20.44 -38.48 13.22
CA ARG A 865 -21.44 -37.75 13.99
C ARG A 865 -21.89 -38.54 15.21
N ILE A 866 -21.91 -37.88 16.36
CA ILE A 866 -22.41 -38.39 17.65
C ILE A 866 -23.85 -37.89 17.82
N ASP A 867 -24.83 -38.75 17.74
CA ASP A 867 -26.27 -38.46 17.92
C ASP A 867 -26.71 -38.49 19.37
N ASP A 868 -25.88 -37.97 20.30
CA ASP A 868 -26.21 -37.82 21.71
C ASP A 868 -26.53 -36.37 22.05
N VAL A 869 -27.77 -36.07 22.45
CA VAL A 869 -28.25 -34.78 22.86
C VAL A 869 -27.51 -34.18 24.07
N ASN A 870 -26.86 -35.01 24.89
CA ASN A 870 -26.06 -34.55 26.05
C ASN A 870 -24.66 -34.07 25.67
N VAL A 871 -24.17 -34.37 24.47
CA VAL A 871 -22.90 -33.87 23.96
C VAL A 871 -23.09 -32.46 23.46
N PRO A 872 -22.24 -31.50 23.82
CA PRO A 872 -22.25 -30.14 23.28
C PRO A 872 -22.24 -30.16 21.75
N ILE A 873 -23.01 -29.29 21.13
CA ILE A 873 -23.22 -29.32 19.65
C ILE A 873 -21.89 -29.28 18.89
N LEU A 874 -20.92 -28.49 19.35
CA LEU A 874 -19.62 -28.35 18.70
C LEU A 874 -18.71 -29.60 18.81
N ASN A 875 -19.03 -30.53 19.74
CA ASN A 875 -18.27 -31.75 19.94
C ASN A 875 -18.94 -32.98 19.27
N ARG A 876 -20.03 -32.79 18.54
CA ARG A 876 -20.77 -33.88 17.92
C ARG A 876 -20.19 -34.39 16.60
N CYS A 877 -19.37 -33.57 15.95
CA CYS A 877 -18.72 -33.92 14.70
C CYS A 877 -17.43 -33.16 14.49
N GLY A 878 -16.70 -33.44 13.42
CA GLY A 878 -15.49 -32.71 13.05
C GLY A 878 -15.79 -31.37 12.38
N ILE A 879 -14.71 -30.63 12.12
CA ILE A 879 -14.80 -29.31 11.48
C ILE A 879 -15.41 -29.40 10.09
N ARG A 880 -15.05 -30.42 9.29
CA ARG A 880 -15.58 -30.63 7.94
C ARG A 880 -17.11 -30.74 7.95
N GLU A 881 -17.65 -31.52 8.88
CA GLU A 881 -19.09 -31.73 9.03
C GLU A 881 -19.78 -30.44 9.48
N HIS A 882 -19.17 -29.66 10.40
CA HIS A 882 -19.69 -28.36 10.81
C HIS A 882 -19.71 -27.36 9.64
N VAL A 883 -18.67 -27.32 8.80
CA VAL A 883 -18.62 -26.46 7.61
C VAL A 883 -19.77 -26.84 6.67
N CYS A 884 -19.94 -28.13 6.38
CA CYS A 884 -21.04 -28.62 5.54
C CYS A 884 -22.41 -28.26 6.12
N ASP A 885 -22.64 -28.48 7.41
CA ASP A 885 -23.92 -28.21 8.07
C ASP A 885 -24.27 -26.73 8.08
N ILE A 886 -23.31 -25.88 8.42
CA ILE A 886 -23.53 -24.42 8.64
C ILE A 886 -23.64 -23.68 7.31
N LEU A 887 -22.73 -23.97 6.38
CA LEU A 887 -22.60 -23.18 5.15
C LEU A 887 -23.37 -23.79 3.97
N GLU A 888 -23.53 -25.12 3.92
CA GLU A 888 -24.17 -25.81 2.82
C GLU A 888 -25.59 -26.34 3.15
N GLY A 889 -25.97 -26.29 4.41
CA GLY A 889 -27.26 -26.80 4.89
C GLY A 889 -27.24 -28.31 5.15
N GLY A 890 -26.05 -28.91 5.27
CA GLY A 890 -25.79 -30.32 5.51
C GLY A 890 -25.56 -31.12 4.22
N GLU A 891 -25.03 -32.33 4.40
CA GLU A 891 -24.65 -33.22 3.31
C GLU A 891 -25.80 -33.53 2.36
N ASN A 892 -26.99 -33.75 2.89
CA ASN A 892 -28.18 -34.06 2.07
C ASN A 892 -28.55 -32.85 1.15
N ALA A 893 -28.54 -31.65 1.68
CA ALA A 893 -28.83 -30.44 0.90
C ALA A 893 -27.77 -30.20 -0.18
N PHE A 894 -26.51 -30.49 0.13
CA PHE A 894 -25.41 -30.42 -0.83
C PHE A 894 -25.59 -31.42 -1.96
N ARG A 895 -25.82 -32.71 -1.65
CA ARG A 895 -26.04 -33.77 -2.62
C ARG A 895 -27.31 -33.54 -3.48
N ASP A 896 -28.39 -33.02 -2.91
CA ASP A 896 -29.59 -32.66 -3.65
C ASP A 896 -29.33 -31.58 -4.70
N ARG A 897 -28.51 -30.58 -4.36
CA ARG A 897 -28.10 -29.56 -5.32
C ARG A 897 -27.21 -30.15 -6.43
N GLU A 898 -26.22 -30.96 -6.07
CA GLU A 898 -25.30 -31.60 -7.02
C GLU A 898 -26.12 -32.47 -8.02
N ASN A 899 -27.06 -33.26 -7.51
CA ASN A 899 -27.96 -34.08 -8.34
C ASN A 899 -28.84 -33.24 -9.25
N LYS A 900 -29.41 -32.14 -8.73
CA LYS A 900 -30.29 -31.27 -9.52
C LYS A 900 -29.54 -30.51 -10.63
N TYR A 901 -28.29 -30.17 -10.40
CA TYR A 901 -27.46 -29.56 -11.43
C TYR A 901 -26.93 -30.56 -12.46
N GLY A 902 -27.05 -31.84 -12.23
CA GLY A 902 -26.64 -32.90 -13.14
C GLY A 902 -25.13 -33.11 -13.19
N PHE A 903 -24.40 -32.72 -12.15
CA PHE A 903 -22.98 -32.99 -12.02
C PHE A 903 -22.74 -34.44 -11.61
N PHE A 904 -23.00 -35.36 -12.53
CA PHE A 904 -22.67 -36.76 -12.29
C PHE A 904 -21.15 -36.97 -12.36
N LYS A 905 -20.65 -37.81 -11.46
CA LYS A 905 -19.32 -38.40 -11.62
C LYS A 905 -19.28 -39.19 -12.93
N ILE A 906 -18.49 -38.73 -13.89
CA ILE A 906 -18.07 -39.50 -15.05
C ILE A 906 -16.97 -40.46 -14.61
#